data_f247c52d9d5a485caf194a812d476b03
#
_entry.id   f247c52d9d5a485caf194a812d476b03
#
_cell.length_a   1.000
_cell.length_b   1.000
_cell.length_c   1.000
_cell.angle_alpha   90.00
_cell.angle_beta   90.00
_cell.angle_gamma   90.00
#
_symmetry.space_group_name_H-M   'P 1'
#
loop_
_entity.id
_entity.type
_entity.pdbx_description
1 polymer ?
#
loop_
_entity_poly.entity_id
_entity_poly.type
_entity_poly.pdbx_seq_one_letter_code
_entity_poly.pdbx_strand_id
1 'polypeptide(L)'
;VSAHPGTASNKAINLTVAFSARRLLQAVGRHEKGQMSKKTLFSKYLKELSAVALQGDAREESFYPALRDMLAEVAQTSGRTHVRVTTLPKATDAGNPDFRLWNGTDRIVGYVEAKKPTEERLDPIEDSEQLRRYRSTFPNLILTNFLEFRLYRNGERVDSVLAARPLVLNRLRTIPPLEKPDELYALLDRFLDFSLPKAFTAESLAIELAKRTRFLRDVVGQQLKQERETPGVLSGFFEAFQTYLIGTLTPEDFADLFAQTIAYGLFAARTRAGEGFSRRAAFDNIPHTIGVLRDLFRFISLGDLPEQLAWCVDDIAEVLAVADAPGILDRYYHEGKGSDPIVHFYETFLAQYDPAERERRGVYYTPEPVVSYIVRSLHGLLKTEFRKPDGLAADGVTLLDPAAGTMTFVARAAQEAVREFEANYGAGAREDFIRRHILKNFYAFELMMAPYAVGHLKMGFFLEELGHRLADDERVPFYLTNALDSEELEQSRLPGFSALAEESRLAGKVKMKTPILVILGNPPYSGHSANTPTRKERIREGERYKKRINGMWVTQISGNVFIAKKDMSIEQPTFIGEKLSEYFQVDGKPLGEKNPKWLQDDYVKFLRFAQWKIEQAGRGVVGMITNHGYLDNPTFRGMRQRLMQTFDDIYVLDLHGNSLKKESCPDGGKDKNVFDIQQGVAIAFFVKRGGKEKDDALVRHADLWGTRESKYEWLNALDLQHTEWQELKPASPFHLFVPRDSSLEAGYHRFFSVPELFPVNSVGIVTARDGLTIHWSPEEVWKTVIVFSRMEPELARQGYKLGKDARDWKVTLAQKDLLDSGPTREKVVPILYRPFDVRHTYYTGHSRGFICMPRPEVMRHMLAGENLAVMMPKRVEHVGAWHHAFVADAISEH
;
A
#
# COMPACT_ATOMS: atom_id res chain seq x y z
N VAL A 1 -48.48 -56.16 31.49
CA VAL A 1 -48.30 -57.39 32.20
C VAL A 1 -46.87 -57.86 32.18
N SER A 2 -46.24 -57.60 33.28
CA SER A 2 -45.18 -58.33 33.99
C SER A 2 -44.44 -59.49 33.30
N ALA A 3 -43.16 -59.48 33.32
CA ALA A 3 -42.33 -60.44 34.08
C ALA A 3 -40.82 -60.15 33.92
N HIS A 4 -40.16 -60.32 35.01
CA HIS A 4 -38.81 -60.00 35.46
C HIS A 4 -37.74 -60.98 34.91
N PRO A 5 -36.48 -60.77 35.34
CA PRO A 5 -35.25 -60.88 34.48
C PRO A 5 -34.41 -62.08 34.91
N GLY A 6 -33.37 -62.32 34.14
CA GLY A 6 -32.46 -63.40 34.54
C GLY A 6 -31.22 -63.52 33.69
N THR A 7 -30.08 -63.17 34.27
CA THR A 7 -28.76 -63.83 34.05
C THR A 7 -28.09 -63.70 32.66
N ALA A 8 -27.58 -62.51 32.36
CA ALA A 8 -26.51 -62.39 31.31
C ALA A 8 -25.40 -61.35 31.63
N SER A 9 -25.15 -61.01 32.92
CA SER A 9 -24.25 -59.90 33.27
C SER A 9 -22.87 -60.31 33.79
N ASN A 10 -22.52 -61.57 34.00
CA ASN A 10 -21.24 -61.94 34.58
C ASN A 10 -20.17 -62.57 33.66
N LYS A 11 -20.51 -62.83 32.38
CA LYS A 11 -19.50 -63.28 31.39
C LYS A 11 -18.91 -62.18 30.53
N ALA A 12 -19.60 -61.04 30.34
CA ALA A 12 -19.13 -59.95 29.56
C ALA A 12 -18.09 -59.06 30.26
N ILE A 13 -18.17 -58.93 31.60
CA ILE A 13 -17.24 -58.13 32.39
C ILE A 13 -15.86 -58.79 32.49
N ASN A 14 -15.78 -60.09 32.60
CA ASN A 14 -14.52 -60.81 32.67
C ASN A 14 -13.75 -60.91 31.32
N LEU A 15 -14.45 -60.84 30.20
CA LEU A 15 -13.80 -60.82 28.89
C LEU A 15 -13.23 -59.43 28.57
N THR A 16 -13.89 -58.32 28.98
CA THR A 16 -13.40 -56.95 28.74
C THR A 16 -12.18 -56.61 29.58
N VAL A 17 -12.09 -57.07 30.82
CA VAL A 17 -10.92 -56.88 31.68
C VAL A 17 -9.71 -57.72 31.20
N ALA A 18 -9.94 -58.94 30.70
CA ALA A 18 -8.88 -59.79 30.14
C ALA A 18 -8.35 -59.24 28.80
N PHE A 19 -9.21 -58.60 27.95
CA PHE A 19 -8.73 -57.95 26.73
C PHE A 19 -7.98 -56.65 26.98
N SER A 20 -8.39 -55.88 27.98
CA SER A 20 -7.66 -54.67 28.41
C SER A 20 -6.28 -54.99 29.05
N ALA A 21 -6.25 -56.02 29.90
CA ALA A 21 -4.96 -56.45 30.50
C ALA A 21 -4.00 -57.06 29.45
N ARG A 22 -4.49 -57.80 28.46
CA ARG A 22 -3.66 -58.31 27.36
C ARG A 22 -3.16 -57.22 26.42
N ARG A 23 -3.96 -56.17 26.16
CA ARG A 23 -3.51 -55.01 25.42
C ARG A 23 -2.50 -54.15 26.20
N LEU A 24 -2.67 -54.00 27.53
CA LEU A 24 -1.70 -53.34 28.38
C LEU A 24 -0.41 -54.15 28.50
N LEU A 25 -0.46 -55.47 28.63
CA LEU A 25 0.73 -56.32 28.64
C LEU A 25 1.42 -56.43 27.28
N GLN A 26 0.67 -56.36 26.15
CA GLN A 26 1.22 -56.24 24.82
C GLN A 26 1.78 -54.84 24.52
N ALA A 27 1.24 -53.78 25.10
CA ALA A 27 1.82 -52.43 25.04
C ALA A 27 3.07 -52.27 25.87
N VAL A 28 3.12 -52.88 27.05
CA VAL A 28 4.30 -52.89 27.91
C VAL A 28 5.41 -53.80 27.34
N GLY A 29 5.05 -54.98 26.81
CA GLY A 29 6.04 -55.91 26.21
C GLY A 29 6.53 -55.53 24.82
N ARG A 30 5.91 -54.55 24.09
CA ARG A 30 6.44 -53.94 22.86
C ARG A 30 7.35 -52.76 23.15
N HIS A 31 7.38 -52.23 24.39
CA HIS A 31 8.20 -51.06 24.72
C HIS A 31 9.64 -51.41 25.12
N GLU A 32 9.97 -52.73 25.34
CA GLU A 32 11.31 -53.11 25.81
C GLU A 32 12.25 -53.74 24.76
N LYS A 33 11.82 -53.84 23.49
CA LYS A 33 12.74 -54.31 22.44
C LYS A 33 13.03 -53.19 21.43
N GLY A 34 14.04 -52.33 21.71
CA GLY A 34 14.72 -51.52 20.72
C GLY A 34 14.66 -50.02 20.92
N GLN A 35 14.10 -49.46 21.98
CA GLN A 35 14.16 -48.03 22.24
C GLN A 35 15.48 -47.65 22.90
N MET A 36 16.34 -46.92 22.20
CA MET A 36 17.54 -46.29 22.74
C MET A 36 17.10 -45.31 23.83
N SER A 37 17.74 -45.39 25.02
CA SER A 37 17.42 -44.48 26.12
C SER A 37 17.68 -43.06 25.67
N LYS A 38 16.81 -42.07 26.09
CA LYS A 38 17.00 -40.63 25.80
C LYS A 38 18.42 -40.18 26.09
N LYS A 39 18.98 -40.65 27.17
CA LYS A 39 20.39 -40.39 27.58
C LYS A 39 21.39 -40.93 26.55
N THR A 40 21.16 -42.10 25.99
CA THR A 40 22.02 -42.71 24.98
C THR A 40 21.99 -41.93 23.68
N LEU A 41 20.77 -41.49 23.22
CA LEU A 41 20.56 -40.66 22.04
C LEU A 41 21.37 -39.37 22.11
N PHE A 42 21.18 -38.59 23.17
CA PHE A 42 21.86 -37.30 23.31
C PHE A 42 23.34 -37.42 23.61
N SER A 43 23.77 -38.51 24.27
CA SER A 43 25.20 -38.79 24.47
C SER A 43 25.91 -39.14 23.16
N LYS A 44 25.25 -39.85 22.25
CA LYS A 44 25.70 -40.08 20.89
C LYS A 44 25.86 -38.77 20.13
N TYR A 45 24.82 -37.92 20.17
CA TYR A 45 24.82 -36.58 19.57
C TYR A 45 26.01 -35.71 20.03
N LEU A 46 26.21 -35.60 21.36
CA LEU A 46 27.34 -34.84 21.93
C LEU A 46 28.71 -35.41 21.56
N LYS A 47 28.83 -36.72 21.40
CA LYS A 47 30.05 -37.37 20.92
C LYS A 47 30.34 -37.01 19.46
N GLU A 48 29.35 -37.03 18.60
CA GLU A 48 29.48 -36.63 17.21
C GLU A 48 29.84 -35.13 17.07
N LEU A 49 29.16 -34.24 17.79
CA LEU A 49 29.54 -32.82 17.86
C LEU A 49 30.98 -32.60 18.29
N SER A 50 31.41 -33.31 19.34
CA SER A 50 32.75 -33.17 19.86
C SER A 50 33.79 -33.66 18.85
N ALA A 51 33.51 -34.72 18.10
CA ALA A 51 34.40 -35.21 17.07
C ALA A 51 34.61 -34.19 15.92
N VAL A 52 33.54 -33.47 15.54
CA VAL A 52 33.62 -32.39 14.56
C VAL A 52 34.38 -31.18 15.13
N ALA A 53 34.09 -30.78 16.36
CA ALA A 53 34.75 -29.62 17.00
C ALA A 53 36.25 -29.81 17.19
N LEU A 54 36.71 -31.05 17.42
CA LEU A 54 38.13 -31.38 17.61
C LEU A 54 38.97 -31.29 16.33
N GLN A 55 38.35 -31.31 15.13
CA GLN A 55 39.05 -31.15 13.87
C GLN A 55 39.66 -29.74 13.69
N GLY A 56 39.14 -28.74 14.37
CA GLY A 56 39.72 -27.41 14.49
C GLY A 56 39.45 -26.45 13.31
N ASP A 57 38.97 -26.94 12.17
CA ASP A 57 38.63 -26.20 10.96
C ASP A 57 37.09 -26.22 10.68
N ALA A 58 36.31 -26.76 11.61
CA ALA A 58 34.88 -26.93 11.47
C ALA A 58 34.15 -25.60 11.31
N ARG A 59 33.37 -25.47 10.24
CA ARG A 59 32.41 -24.42 10.04
C ARG A 59 31.06 -24.78 10.65
N GLU A 60 30.12 -23.90 10.67
CA GLU A 60 28.79 -24.14 11.23
C GLU A 60 28.09 -25.32 10.56
N GLU A 61 28.18 -25.39 9.23
CA GLU A 61 27.59 -26.46 8.43
C GLU A 61 28.19 -27.85 8.72
N SER A 62 29.40 -27.88 9.22
CA SER A 62 30.05 -29.14 9.63
C SER A 62 29.29 -29.87 10.75
N PHE A 63 28.54 -29.14 11.57
CA PHE A 63 27.74 -29.68 12.66
C PHE A 63 26.31 -30.06 12.26
N TYR A 64 25.86 -29.68 11.06
CA TYR A 64 24.47 -29.92 10.59
C TYR A 64 24.09 -31.41 10.52
N PRO A 65 24.95 -32.33 10.08
CA PRO A 65 24.61 -33.74 10.04
C PRO A 65 24.24 -34.30 11.42
N ALA A 66 25.01 -33.95 12.46
CA ALA A 66 24.75 -34.41 13.83
C ALA A 66 23.40 -33.89 14.35
N LEU A 67 23.07 -32.61 14.10
CA LEU A 67 21.81 -32.02 14.52
C LEU A 67 20.62 -32.61 13.73
N ARG A 68 20.75 -32.77 12.42
CA ARG A 68 19.73 -33.39 11.56
C ARG A 68 19.43 -34.82 12.02
N ASP A 69 20.44 -35.61 12.24
CA ASP A 69 20.30 -37.03 12.62
C ASP A 69 19.72 -37.16 14.02
N MET A 70 20.11 -36.30 14.95
CA MET A 70 19.50 -36.20 16.29
C MET A 70 18.02 -35.86 16.22
N LEU A 71 17.60 -34.82 15.42
CA LEU A 71 16.21 -34.43 15.25
C LEU A 71 15.38 -35.55 14.63
N ALA A 72 15.92 -36.23 13.62
CA ALA A 72 15.28 -37.38 12.98
C ALA A 72 15.11 -38.57 13.97
N GLU A 73 16.11 -38.83 14.81
CA GLU A 73 16.08 -39.92 15.80
C GLU A 73 15.08 -39.61 16.93
N VAL A 74 14.98 -38.33 17.36
CA VAL A 74 13.94 -37.89 18.32
C VAL A 74 12.54 -38.03 17.69
N ALA A 75 12.33 -37.65 16.44
CA ALA A 75 11.07 -37.84 15.75
C ALA A 75 10.65 -39.32 15.67
N GLN A 76 11.60 -40.23 15.38
CA GLN A 76 11.33 -41.65 15.35
C GLN A 76 10.97 -42.19 16.75
N THR A 77 11.72 -41.80 17.79
CA THR A 77 11.50 -42.29 19.15
C THR A 77 10.21 -41.74 19.77
N SER A 78 9.75 -40.55 19.30
CA SER A 78 8.46 -39.97 19.70
C SER A 78 7.25 -40.50 18.86
N GLY A 79 7.50 -41.52 18.03
CA GLY A 79 6.46 -42.17 17.21
C GLY A 79 6.10 -41.40 15.93
N ARG A 80 6.83 -40.31 15.61
CA ARG A 80 6.56 -39.46 14.42
C ARG A 80 7.52 -39.87 13.28
N THR A 81 7.42 -41.12 12.83
CA THR A 81 8.29 -41.74 11.80
C THR A 81 8.22 -41.09 10.44
N HIS A 82 7.21 -40.25 10.20
CA HIS A 82 7.00 -39.54 8.93
C HIS A 82 7.74 -38.21 8.85
N VAL A 83 8.20 -37.68 10.00
CA VAL A 83 8.89 -36.37 10.02
C VAL A 83 10.23 -36.47 9.27
N ARG A 84 10.42 -35.55 8.35
CA ARG A 84 11.66 -35.38 7.60
C ARG A 84 12.32 -34.07 7.95
N VAL A 85 13.64 -34.10 8.09
CA VAL A 85 14.49 -32.94 8.37
C VAL A 85 15.25 -32.60 7.11
N THR A 86 14.99 -31.43 6.55
CA THR A 86 15.66 -30.92 5.35
C THR A 86 16.60 -29.79 5.76
N THR A 87 17.87 -29.90 5.36
CA THR A 87 18.82 -28.78 5.48
C THR A 87 18.53 -27.82 4.35
N LEU A 88 18.28 -26.55 4.65
CA LEU A 88 18.04 -25.53 3.67
C LEU A 88 19.36 -24.95 3.14
N PRO A 89 19.39 -24.48 1.88
CA PRO A 89 20.60 -23.86 1.33
C PRO A 89 20.93 -22.59 2.12
N LYS A 90 22.21 -22.40 2.42
CA LYS A 90 22.66 -21.21 3.13
C LYS A 90 22.61 -20.02 2.21
N ALA A 91 21.78 -19.04 2.57
CA ALA A 91 21.67 -17.78 1.85
C ALA A 91 22.83 -16.85 2.27
N THR A 92 23.25 -16.01 1.35
CA THR A 92 23.99 -14.81 1.66
C THR A 92 23.12 -13.86 2.51
N ASP A 93 23.66 -13.11 3.43
CA ASP A 93 23.14 -12.06 4.34
C ASP A 93 21.62 -11.94 4.65
N ALA A 94 20.71 -12.47 3.82
CA ALA A 94 19.27 -12.46 4.03
C ALA A 94 18.77 -13.58 4.96
N GLY A 95 19.48 -14.69 4.95
CA GLY A 95 19.29 -15.85 5.80
C GLY A 95 17.96 -16.59 5.60
N ASN A 96 18.08 -17.85 5.24
CA ASN A 96 17.03 -18.84 5.53
C ASN A 96 17.33 -19.48 6.88
N PRO A 97 16.34 -20.02 7.62
CA PRO A 97 16.62 -20.96 8.69
C PRO A 97 17.44 -22.16 8.17
N ASP A 98 18.30 -22.71 8.98
CA ASP A 98 19.21 -23.78 8.54
C ASP A 98 18.49 -25.10 8.25
N PHE A 99 17.38 -25.35 8.94
CA PHE A 99 16.58 -26.56 8.76
C PHE A 99 15.11 -26.27 8.72
N ARG A 100 14.41 -27.08 7.90
CA ARG A 100 12.96 -27.21 7.88
C ARG A 100 12.57 -28.64 8.24
N LEU A 101 11.61 -28.79 9.12
CA LEU A 101 11.02 -30.07 9.47
C LEU A 101 9.59 -30.12 8.94
N TRP A 102 9.23 -31.25 8.31
CA TRP A 102 7.90 -31.49 7.81
C TRP A 102 7.45 -32.93 8.04
N ASN A 103 6.15 -33.17 8.05
CA ASN A 103 5.58 -34.47 8.45
C ASN A 103 5.65 -35.57 7.37
N GLY A 104 6.32 -35.30 6.26
CA GLY A 104 6.52 -36.26 5.17
C GLY A 104 5.41 -36.32 4.13
N THR A 105 4.28 -35.62 4.35
CA THR A 105 3.15 -35.59 3.42
C THR A 105 2.80 -34.19 2.95
N ASP A 106 2.42 -33.30 3.87
CA ASP A 106 1.80 -32.01 3.50
C ASP A 106 1.96 -30.91 4.54
N ARG A 107 2.71 -31.12 5.66
CA ARG A 107 2.73 -30.16 6.77
C ARG A 107 4.11 -29.83 7.26
N ILE A 108 4.34 -28.54 7.40
CA ILE A 108 5.52 -28.01 8.07
C ILE A 108 5.33 -28.18 9.57
N VAL A 109 6.29 -28.82 10.20
CA VAL A 109 6.37 -28.98 11.65
C VAL A 109 7.03 -27.74 12.27
N GLY A 110 8.11 -27.24 11.68
CA GLY A 110 8.82 -26.05 12.16
C GLY A 110 10.19 -25.87 11.51
N TYR A 111 10.89 -24.86 12.02
CA TYR A 111 12.19 -24.44 11.52
C TYR A 111 13.25 -24.44 12.63
N VAL A 112 14.50 -24.60 12.25
CA VAL A 112 15.63 -24.52 13.19
C VAL A 112 16.69 -23.59 12.59
N GLU A 113 17.10 -22.61 13.39
CA GLU A 113 18.25 -21.75 13.14
C GLU A 113 19.38 -22.20 14.05
N ALA A 114 20.52 -22.55 13.49
CA ALA A 114 21.69 -23.00 14.22
C ALA A 114 22.80 -21.94 14.13
N LYS A 115 23.56 -21.80 15.19
CA LYS A 115 24.77 -20.97 15.26
C LYS A 115 25.93 -21.81 15.76
N LYS A 116 27.16 -21.46 15.39
CA LYS A 116 28.34 -22.20 15.78
C LYS A 116 28.35 -22.53 17.27
N PRO A 117 28.81 -23.69 17.70
CA PRO A 117 28.99 -24.01 19.12
C PRO A 117 29.90 -23.01 19.86
N THR A 118 30.74 -22.27 19.14
CA THR A 118 31.61 -21.22 19.70
C THR A 118 30.84 -19.98 20.15
N GLU A 119 29.61 -19.79 19.69
CA GLU A 119 28.70 -18.77 20.19
C GLU A 119 28.13 -19.20 21.54
N GLU A 120 28.87 -18.87 22.60
CA GLU A 120 28.56 -19.32 23.97
C GLU A 120 27.24 -18.75 24.51
N ARG A 121 26.75 -17.65 23.93
CA ARG A 121 25.53 -16.94 24.34
C ARG A 121 24.62 -16.66 23.16
N LEU A 122 23.38 -17.11 23.24
CA LEU A 122 22.35 -16.88 22.21
C LEU A 122 21.59 -15.54 22.34
N ASP A 123 21.75 -14.82 23.50
CA ASP A 123 21.03 -13.58 23.73
C ASP A 123 21.31 -12.49 22.67
N PRO A 124 22.56 -12.21 22.25
CA PRO A 124 22.82 -11.22 21.20
C PRO A 124 22.24 -11.63 19.84
N ILE A 125 22.14 -12.94 19.60
CA ILE A 125 21.58 -13.49 18.36
C ILE A 125 20.06 -13.38 18.40
N GLU A 126 19.43 -13.64 19.53
CA GLU A 126 17.99 -13.49 19.75
C GLU A 126 17.50 -12.07 19.44
N ASP A 127 18.34 -11.06 19.71
CA ASP A 127 18.08 -9.64 19.45
C ASP A 127 18.48 -9.17 18.04
N SER A 128 19.08 -10.04 17.23
CA SER A 128 19.46 -9.71 15.86
C SER A 128 18.23 -9.43 14.98
N GLU A 129 18.40 -8.60 13.95
CA GLU A 129 17.36 -8.30 12.97
C GLU A 129 16.90 -9.57 12.22
N GLN A 130 17.84 -10.46 11.89
CA GLN A 130 17.56 -11.74 11.26
C GLN A 130 16.62 -12.60 12.12
N LEU A 131 16.95 -12.78 13.40
CA LEU A 131 16.11 -13.64 14.25
C LEU A 131 14.78 -13.02 14.61
N ARG A 132 14.69 -11.70 14.78
CA ARG A 132 13.40 -10.99 14.93
C ARG A 132 12.50 -11.25 13.74
N ARG A 133 13.03 -11.20 12.52
CA ARG A 133 12.31 -11.52 11.29
C ARG A 133 11.84 -12.97 11.27
N TYR A 134 12.69 -13.94 11.64
CA TYR A 134 12.28 -15.35 11.72
C TYR A 134 11.19 -15.59 12.76
N ARG A 135 11.31 -14.99 13.92
CA ARG A 135 10.32 -15.09 14.99
C ARG A 135 8.95 -14.51 14.57
N SER A 136 8.94 -13.45 13.79
CA SER A 136 7.70 -12.85 13.28
C SER A 136 7.06 -13.65 12.14
N THR A 137 7.86 -14.46 11.42
CA THR A 137 7.41 -15.20 10.24
C THR A 137 7.02 -16.64 10.58
N PHE A 138 7.84 -17.33 11.36
CA PHE A 138 7.69 -18.77 11.61
C PHE A 138 7.00 -19.04 12.94
N PRO A 139 5.84 -19.73 12.92
CA PRO A 139 5.06 -19.95 14.13
C PRO A 139 5.71 -20.97 15.10
N ASN A 140 6.65 -21.78 14.61
CA ASN A 140 7.36 -22.80 15.38
C ASN A 140 8.84 -22.81 14.99
N LEU A 141 9.69 -22.24 15.84
CA LEU A 141 11.11 -22.04 15.57
C LEU A 141 11.97 -22.48 16.74
N ILE A 142 13.06 -23.18 16.45
CA ILE A 142 14.16 -23.40 17.40
C ILE A 142 15.36 -22.53 16.99
N LEU A 143 15.92 -21.80 17.94
CA LEU A 143 17.26 -21.23 17.88
C LEU A 143 18.21 -22.13 18.70
N THR A 144 19.35 -22.53 18.13
CA THR A 144 20.32 -23.34 18.82
C THR A 144 21.75 -22.99 18.45
N ASN A 145 22.69 -23.18 19.40
CA ASN A 145 24.13 -23.27 19.17
C ASN A 145 24.61 -24.71 19.27
N PHE A 146 23.73 -25.69 18.98
CA PHE A 146 23.94 -27.15 19.15
C PHE A 146 23.98 -27.64 20.60
N LEU A 147 24.18 -26.76 21.58
CA LEU A 147 24.31 -27.08 22.99
C LEU A 147 23.21 -26.48 23.87
N GLU A 148 22.67 -25.32 23.46
CA GLU A 148 21.48 -24.68 24.00
C GLU A 148 20.40 -24.68 22.95
N PHE A 149 19.14 -24.94 23.33
CA PHE A 149 17.97 -24.97 22.47
C PHE A 149 16.90 -24.03 23.03
N ARG A 150 16.45 -23.07 22.24
CA ARG A 150 15.37 -22.11 22.57
C ARG A 150 14.21 -22.32 21.63
N LEU A 151 13.04 -22.65 22.17
CA LEU A 151 11.83 -22.87 21.41
C LEU A 151 10.97 -21.61 21.42
N TYR A 152 10.54 -21.16 20.24
CA TYR A 152 9.64 -20.04 20.03
C TYR A 152 8.34 -20.52 19.41
N ARG A 153 7.22 -19.94 19.90
CA ARG A 153 5.87 -20.12 19.36
C ARG A 153 5.28 -18.76 19.05
N ASN A 154 4.87 -18.54 17.80
CA ASN A 154 4.29 -17.27 17.36
C ASN A 154 5.12 -16.03 17.80
N GLY A 155 6.44 -16.15 17.72
CA GLY A 155 7.37 -15.09 18.08
C GLY A 155 7.79 -15.03 19.55
N GLU A 156 7.09 -15.72 20.48
CA GLU A 156 7.40 -15.72 21.91
C GLU A 156 8.24 -16.93 22.31
N ARG A 157 9.24 -16.72 23.17
CA ARG A 157 10.04 -17.82 23.72
C ARG A 157 9.24 -18.59 24.77
N VAL A 158 8.93 -19.87 24.48
CA VAL A 158 8.11 -20.73 25.33
C VAL A 158 8.94 -21.71 26.16
N ASP A 159 10.17 -22.01 25.72
CA ASP A 159 11.05 -22.95 26.44
C ASP A 159 12.52 -22.70 26.09
N SER A 160 13.44 -23.10 26.99
CA SER A 160 14.87 -23.04 26.78
C SER A 160 15.59 -24.11 27.60
N VAL A 161 16.40 -24.91 26.93
CA VAL A 161 17.17 -26.02 27.60
C VAL A 161 18.62 -25.99 27.19
N LEU A 162 19.50 -25.99 28.17
CA LEU A 162 20.93 -26.19 27.99
C LEU A 162 21.22 -27.69 28.03
N ALA A 163 21.56 -28.28 26.90
CA ALA A 163 21.89 -29.71 26.77
C ALA A 163 23.30 -30.05 27.28
N ALA A 164 24.23 -29.11 27.09
CA ALA A 164 25.61 -29.24 27.57
C ALA A 164 26.29 -27.86 27.59
N ARG A 165 27.32 -27.68 28.40
CA ARG A 165 28.01 -26.39 28.55
C ARG A 165 29.00 -26.12 27.42
N PRO A 166 28.84 -25.02 26.67
CA PRO A 166 29.73 -24.63 25.56
C PRO A 166 31.19 -24.52 25.97
N LEU A 167 31.46 -24.05 27.20
CA LEU A 167 32.82 -23.93 27.75
C LEU A 167 33.61 -25.25 27.71
N VAL A 168 32.94 -26.39 27.98
CA VAL A 168 33.60 -27.71 28.05
C VAL A 168 34.05 -28.14 26.64
N LEU A 169 33.18 -27.93 25.63
CA LEU A 169 33.52 -28.25 24.26
C LEU A 169 34.59 -27.28 23.70
N ASN A 170 34.42 -25.99 23.90
CA ASN A 170 35.20 -24.94 23.23
C ASN A 170 36.60 -24.76 23.87
N ARG A 171 36.67 -24.76 25.22
CA ARG A 171 37.93 -24.49 25.93
C ARG A 171 38.62 -25.73 26.43
N LEU A 172 37.89 -26.68 26.97
CA LEU A 172 38.48 -27.92 27.51
C LEU A 172 38.68 -28.98 26.43
N ARG A 173 38.07 -28.80 25.27
CA ARG A 173 38.16 -29.73 24.11
C ARG A 173 37.88 -31.18 24.49
N THR A 174 36.90 -31.38 25.34
CA THR A 174 36.44 -32.70 25.79
C THR A 174 34.95 -32.84 25.50
N ILE A 175 34.45 -34.08 25.48
CA ILE A 175 33.02 -34.34 25.36
C ILE A 175 32.30 -33.72 26.56
N PRO A 176 31.40 -32.72 26.37
CA PRO A 176 30.73 -32.12 27.49
C PRO A 176 29.73 -33.12 28.12
N PRO A 177 29.60 -33.11 29.44
CA PRO A 177 28.59 -33.92 30.11
C PRO A 177 27.20 -33.47 29.69
N LEU A 178 26.35 -34.45 29.43
CA LEU A 178 24.95 -34.21 29.11
C LEU A 178 24.22 -33.69 30.35
N GLU A 179 23.61 -32.53 30.21
CA GLU A 179 22.72 -31.93 31.18
C GLU A 179 21.26 -32.04 30.70
N LYS A 180 20.32 -32.28 31.62
CA LYS A 180 18.87 -32.20 31.41
C LYS A 180 18.32 -32.97 30.19
N PRO A 181 18.64 -34.29 30.01
CA PRO A 181 18.19 -35.05 28.84
C PRO A 181 16.67 -35.15 28.70
N ASP A 182 15.96 -35.24 29.83
CA ASP A 182 14.48 -35.35 29.79
C ASP A 182 13.82 -34.00 29.41
N GLU A 183 14.38 -32.86 29.87
CA GLU A 183 13.89 -31.54 29.53
C GLU A 183 14.16 -31.26 28.02
N LEU A 184 15.35 -31.60 27.53
CA LEU A 184 15.69 -31.48 26.12
C LEU A 184 14.74 -32.31 25.23
N TYR A 185 14.52 -33.57 25.64
CA TYR A 185 13.55 -34.41 24.89
C TYR A 185 12.15 -33.82 24.91
N ALA A 186 11.69 -33.31 26.05
CA ALA A 186 10.38 -32.68 26.16
C ALA A 186 10.26 -31.42 25.31
N LEU A 187 11.31 -30.58 25.23
CA LEU A 187 11.36 -29.42 24.36
C LEU A 187 11.25 -29.83 22.89
N LEU A 188 12.05 -30.80 22.45
CA LEU A 188 12.05 -31.29 21.06
C LEU A 188 10.74 -32.02 20.72
N ASP A 189 10.18 -32.82 21.65
CA ASP A 189 8.89 -33.46 21.46
C ASP A 189 7.77 -32.44 21.31
N ARG A 190 7.76 -31.36 22.12
CA ARG A 190 6.84 -30.21 22.00
C ARG A 190 7.02 -29.48 20.67
N PHE A 191 8.25 -29.30 20.20
CA PHE A 191 8.54 -28.73 18.89
C PHE A 191 7.96 -29.59 17.76
N LEU A 192 8.15 -30.91 17.83
CA LEU A 192 7.68 -31.88 16.83
C LEU A 192 6.14 -32.10 16.86
N ASP A 193 5.49 -31.76 17.97
CA ASP A 193 4.03 -31.88 18.13
C ASP A 193 3.25 -30.73 17.47
N PHE A 194 3.94 -29.74 16.94
CA PHE A 194 3.31 -28.62 16.27
C PHE A 194 2.72 -29.03 14.93
N SER A 195 1.49 -28.57 14.69
CA SER A 195 0.89 -28.59 13.38
C SER A 195 0.19 -27.26 13.12
N LEU A 196 0.27 -26.74 11.91
CA LEU A 196 -0.57 -25.63 11.48
C LEU A 196 -2.05 -26.03 11.66
N PRO A 197 -2.94 -25.09 12.02
CA PRO A 197 -4.37 -25.38 12.16
C PRO A 197 -4.92 -26.08 10.91
N LYS A 198 -5.71 -27.13 11.07
CA LYS A 198 -6.35 -27.82 9.94
C LYS A 198 -7.43 -26.99 9.25
N ALA A 199 -8.02 -26.06 9.98
CA ALA A 199 -9.06 -25.18 9.48
C ALA A 199 -8.58 -23.73 9.58
N PHE A 200 -8.26 -23.13 8.46
CA PHE A 200 -8.06 -21.70 8.34
C PHE A 200 -9.42 -21.01 8.24
N THR A 201 -9.55 -19.88 8.97
CA THR A 201 -10.52 -18.85 8.61
C THR A 201 -9.88 -17.96 7.52
N ALA A 202 -10.68 -17.18 6.83
CA ALA A 202 -10.16 -16.21 5.86
C ALA A 202 -9.12 -15.27 6.50
N GLU A 203 -9.39 -14.82 7.73
CA GLU A 203 -8.48 -13.94 8.47
C GLU A 203 -7.16 -14.64 8.85
N SER A 204 -7.22 -15.85 9.41
CA SER A 204 -6.02 -16.59 9.81
C SER A 204 -5.15 -16.98 8.61
N LEU A 205 -5.76 -17.33 7.48
CA LEU A 205 -5.03 -17.58 6.24
C LEU A 205 -4.38 -16.30 5.71
N ALA A 206 -5.08 -15.18 5.72
CA ALA A 206 -4.55 -13.90 5.29
C ALA A 206 -3.34 -13.46 6.15
N ILE A 207 -3.39 -13.66 7.47
CA ILE A 207 -2.27 -13.39 8.39
C ILE A 207 -1.06 -14.25 8.03
N GLU A 208 -1.25 -15.55 7.83
CA GLU A 208 -0.14 -16.47 7.51
C GLU A 208 0.47 -16.17 6.14
N LEU A 209 -0.34 -15.85 5.15
CA LEU A 209 0.15 -15.42 3.84
C LEU A 209 0.89 -14.08 3.92
N ALA A 210 0.35 -13.11 4.67
CA ALA A 210 0.98 -11.79 4.82
C ALA A 210 2.39 -11.88 5.44
N LYS A 211 2.57 -12.72 6.46
CA LYS A 211 3.89 -12.95 7.09
C LYS A 211 4.91 -13.50 6.07
N ARG A 212 4.54 -14.51 5.30
CA ARG A 212 5.39 -15.15 4.31
C ARG A 212 5.67 -14.26 3.11
N THR A 213 4.69 -13.47 2.71
CA THR A 213 4.84 -12.50 1.61
C THR A 213 5.82 -11.40 1.99
N ARG A 214 5.80 -10.89 3.25
CA ARG A 214 6.83 -9.94 3.73
C ARG A 214 8.21 -10.56 3.69
N PHE A 215 8.33 -11.82 4.11
CA PHE A 215 9.61 -12.51 4.06
C PHE A 215 10.11 -12.69 2.63
N LEU A 216 9.23 -13.10 1.70
CA LEU A 216 9.55 -13.20 0.27
C LEU A 216 10.00 -11.85 -0.31
N ARG A 217 9.32 -10.75 0.04
CA ARG A 217 9.72 -9.39 -0.36
C ARG A 217 11.16 -9.07 0.03
N ASP A 218 11.52 -9.38 1.28
CA ASP A 218 12.85 -9.10 1.79
C ASP A 218 13.91 -9.95 1.05
N VAL A 219 13.61 -11.21 0.74
CA VAL A 219 14.48 -12.10 -0.05
C VAL A 219 14.66 -11.59 -1.47
N VAL A 220 13.56 -11.19 -2.14
CA VAL A 220 13.60 -10.60 -3.49
C VAL A 220 14.44 -9.32 -3.51
N GLY A 221 14.26 -8.44 -2.52
CA GLY A 221 15.04 -7.20 -2.43
C GLY A 221 16.53 -7.42 -2.27
N GLN A 222 16.93 -8.49 -1.59
CA GLN A 222 18.34 -8.86 -1.44
C GLN A 222 18.89 -9.53 -2.70
N GLN A 223 18.12 -10.40 -3.33
CA GLN A 223 18.50 -11.01 -4.61
C GLN A 223 18.72 -9.95 -5.69
N LEU A 224 17.87 -8.92 -5.76
CA LEU A 224 18.04 -7.79 -6.66
C LEU A 224 19.33 -7.00 -6.39
N LYS A 225 19.75 -6.86 -5.14
CA LYS A 225 21.04 -6.19 -4.81
C LYS A 225 22.22 -7.00 -5.33
N GLN A 226 22.17 -8.33 -5.24
CA GLN A 226 23.20 -9.21 -5.79
C GLN A 226 23.22 -9.17 -7.32
N GLU A 227 22.07 -9.16 -7.97
CA GLU A 227 21.94 -9.10 -9.43
C GLU A 227 22.37 -7.75 -10.03
N ARG A 228 22.64 -6.72 -9.21
CA ARG A 228 23.27 -5.47 -9.70
C ARG A 228 24.69 -5.68 -10.21
N GLU A 229 25.40 -6.65 -9.64
CA GLU A 229 26.79 -6.96 -10.06
C GLU A 229 26.81 -8.02 -11.18
N THR A 230 25.85 -8.93 -11.17
CA THR A 230 25.71 -10.00 -12.19
C THR A 230 24.25 -10.10 -12.60
N PRO A 231 23.85 -9.53 -13.76
CA PRO A 231 22.47 -9.52 -14.20
C PRO A 231 21.83 -10.92 -14.17
N GLY A 232 20.66 -11.01 -13.54
CA GLY A 232 19.88 -12.22 -13.39
C GLY A 232 18.46 -12.05 -13.91
N VAL A 233 17.60 -13.02 -13.61
CA VAL A 233 16.23 -13.03 -14.11
C VAL A 233 15.36 -11.98 -13.41
N LEU A 234 15.56 -11.75 -12.09
CA LEU A 234 14.79 -10.76 -11.35
C LEU A 234 15.09 -9.33 -11.83
N SER A 235 16.36 -9.03 -12.13
CA SER A 235 16.74 -7.73 -12.71
C SER A 235 16.06 -7.52 -14.07
N GLY A 236 15.91 -8.58 -14.89
CA GLY A 236 15.16 -8.52 -16.14
C GLY A 236 13.67 -8.22 -15.95
N PHE A 237 13.02 -8.84 -14.96
CA PHE A 237 11.65 -8.49 -14.56
C PHE A 237 11.54 -7.04 -14.06
N PHE A 238 12.46 -6.62 -13.22
CA PHE A 238 12.50 -5.25 -12.73
C PHE A 238 12.61 -4.23 -13.87
N GLU A 239 13.52 -4.43 -14.81
CA GLU A 239 13.69 -3.58 -15.99
C GLU A 239 12.43 -3.56 -16.89
N ALA A 240 11.78 -4.71 -17.08
CA ALA A 240 10.54 -4.81 -17.83
C ALA A 240 9.41 -4.02 -17.16
N PHE A 241 9.23 -4.17 -15.83
CA PHE A 241 8.22 -3.43 -15.07
C PHE A 241 8.50 -1.92 -15.06
N GLN A 242 9.78 -1.53 -14.95
CA GLN A 242 10.18 -0.13 -15.02
C GLN A 242 9.91 0.45 -16.43
N THR A 243 10.16 -0.34 -17.47
CA THR A 243 9.98 0.09 -18.87
C THR A 243 8.50 0.18 -19.26
N TYR A 244 7.67 -0.80 -18.85
CA TYR A 244 6.29 -0.94 -19.37
C TYR A 244 5.21 -0.46 -18.42
N LEU A 245 5.50 -0.28 -17.11
CA LEU A 245 4.48 0.08 -16.12
C LEU A 245 4.81 1.34 -15.32
N ILE A 246 5.95 1.37 -14.62
CA ILE A 246 6.27 2.44 -13.66
C ILE A 246 7.72 2.89 -13.88
N GLY A 247 7.95 3.91 -14.68
CA GLY A 247 9.29 4.42 -15.00
C GLY A 247 10.13 4.88 -13.79
N THR A 248 9.47 5.15 -12.65
CA THR A 248 10.12 5.55 -11.38
C THR A 248 10.19 4.41 -10.36
N LEU A 249 9.92 3.16 -10.77
CA LEU A 249 9.91 1.99 -9.88
C LEU A 249 11.28 1.81 -9.21
N THR A 250 11.28 1.71 -7.89
CA THR A 250 12.48 1.38 -7.13
C THR A 250 12.64 -0.13 -6.96
N PRO A 251 13.85 -0.65 -6.69
CA PRO A 251 14.03 -2.08 -6.39
C PRO A 251 13.23 -2.55 -5.19
N GLU A 252 13.03 -1.71 -4.19
CA GLU A 252 12.26 -1.97 -2.99
C GLU A 252 10.76 -2.09 -3.32
N ASP A 253 10.22 -1.15 -4.12
CA ASP A 253 8.82 -1.18 -4.57
C ASP A 253 8.57 -2.37 -5.51
N PHE A 254 9.54 -2.72 -6.35
CA PHE A 254 9.44 -3.92 -7.20
C PHE A 254 9.41 -5.21 -6.37
N ALA A 255 10.28 -5.33 -5.36
CA ALA A 255 10.30 -6.51 -4.49
C ALA A 255 8.95 -6.70 -3.77
N ASP A 256 8.34 -5.60 -3.35
CA ASP A 256 7.02 -5.59 -2.74
C ASP A 256 5.94 -6.05 -3.73
N LEU A 257 5.90 -5.45 -4.91
CA LEU A 257 4.95 -5.78 -5.97
C LEU A 257 5.09 -7.25 -6.43
N PHE A 258 6.32 -7.72 -6.59
CA PHE A 258 6.63 -9.09 -7.00
C PHE A 258 6.17 -10.11 -5.96
N ALA A 259 6.49 -9.89 -4.68
CA ALA A 259 6.10 -10.79 -3.59
C ALA A 259 4.57 -10.89 -3.44
N GLN A 260 3.86 -9.78 -3.51
CA GLN A 260 2.39 -9.76 -3.50
C GLN A 260 1.82 -10.53 -4.69
N THR A 261 2.36 -10.31 -5.89
CA THR A 261 1.90 -11.01 -7.11
C THR A 261 2.02 -12.52 -6.98
N ILE A 262 3.15 -13.02 -6.43
CA ILE A 262 3.34 -14.45 -6.22
C ILE A 262 2.35 -15.00 -5.21
N ALA A 263 2.18 -14.34 -4.05
CA ALA A 263 1.28 -14.82 -3.02
C ALA A 263 -0.18 -14.90 -3.52
N TYR A 264 -0.62 -13.87 -4.24
CA TYR A 264 -1.98 -13.85 -4.81
C TYR A 264 -2.14 -14.80 -5.99
N GLY A 265 -1.15 -14.92 -6.84
CA GLY A 265 -1.19 -15.86 -7.95
C GLY A 265 -1.27 -17.30 -7.46
N LEU A 266 -0.53 -17.65 -6.39
CA LEU A 266 -0.64 -18.96 -5.74
C LEU A 266 -2.01 -19.16 -5.09
N PHE A 267 -2.54 -18.15 -4.39
CA PHE A 267 -3.90 -18.20 -3.83
C PHE A 267 -4.94 -18.40 -4.95
N ALA A 268 -4.83 -17.64 -6.02
CA ALA A 268 -5.68 -17.77 -7.21
C ALA A 268 -5.63 -19.14 -7.86
N ALA A 269 -4.44 -19.69 -8.03
CA ALA A 269 -4.27 -21.03 -8.55
C ALA A 269 -4.88 -22.09 -7.61
N ARG A 270 -4.75 -21.91 -6.28
CA ARG A 270 -5.31 -22.82 -5.28
C ARG A 270 -6.84 -22.85 -5.29
N THR A 271 -7.51 -21.73 -5.57
CA THR A 271 -8.98 -21.71 -5.66
C THR A 271 -9.54 -22.59 -6.79
N ARG A 272 -8.71 -22.93 -7.78
CA ARG A 272 -9.08 -23.75 -8.94
C ARG A 272 -8.45 -25.14 -8.93
N ALA A 273 -7.44 -25.35 -8.10
CA ALA A 273 -6.73 -26.63 -8.00
C ALA A 273 -7.47 -27.63 -7.14
N GLY A 274 -7.41 -28.90 -7.52
CA GLY A 274 -7.84 -30.05 -6.73
C GLY A 274 -6.86 -30.40 -5.59
N GLU A 275 -6.83 -31.66 -5.21
CA GLU A 275 -5.89 -32.21 -4.23
C GLU A 275 -4.43 -32.19 -4.78
N GLY A 276 -3.46 -32.07 -3.89
CA GLY A 276 -2.04 -32.10 -4.25
C GLY A 276 -1.47 -30.80 -4.80
N PHE A 277 -1.98 -29.65 -4.36
CA PHE A 277 -1.50 -28.33 -4.75
C PHE A 277 -0.02 -28.11 -4.35
N SER A 278 0.75 -27.58 -5.28
CA SER A 278 2.16 -27.23 -5.10
C SER A 278 2.54 -26.06 -6.01
N ARG A 279 3.71 -25.46 -5.80
CA ARG A 279 4.26 -24.42 -6.67
C ARG A 279 4.27 -24.85 -8.14
N ARG A 280 4.64 -26.09 -8.44
CA ARG A 280 4.67 -26.62 -9.80
C ARG A 280 3.28 -26.77 -10.40
N ALA A 281 2.31 -27.23 -9.62
CA ALA A 281 0.93 -27.36 -10.04
C ALA A 281 0.22 -26.01 -10.20
N ALA A 282 0.74 -24.93 -9.59
CA ALA A 282 0.13 -23.62 -9.67
C ALA A 282 0.05 -23.08 -11.10
N PHE A 283 1.08 -23.32 -11.93
CA PHE A 283 1.09 -22.86 -13.33
C PHE A 283 -0.10 -23.39 -14.15
N ASP A 284 -0.46 -24.65 -13.96
CA ASP A 284 -1.55 -25.30 -14.71
C ASP A 284 -2.92 -24.75 -14.30
N ASN A 285 -3.02 -24.17 -13.10
CA ASN A 285 -4.24 -23.62 -12.54
C ASN A 285 -4.36 -22.08 -12.69
N ILE A 286 -3.35 -21.40 -13.24
CA ILE A 286 -3.46 -19.98 -13.61
C ILE A 286 -4.30 -19.86 -14.89
N PRO A 287 -5.35 -19.02 -14.90
CA PRO A 287 -6.16 -18.80 -16.10
C PRO A 287 -5.34 -18.39 -17.32
N HIS A 288 -5.61 -19.00 -18.48
CA HIS A 288 -4.94 -18.70 -19.74
C HIS A 288 -5.12 -17.23 -20.16
N THR A 289 -6.20 -16.61 -19.70
CA THR A 289 -6.58 -15.22 -20.00
C THR A 289 -5.68 -14.17 -19.34
N ILE A 290 -4.84 -14.55 -18.34
CA ILE A 290 -3.96 -13.64 -17.62
C ILE A 290 -2.51 -13.89 -18.06
N GLY A 291 -2.16 -13.47 -19.29
CA GLY A 291 -0.87 -13.79 -19.91
C GLY A 291 0.35 -13.37 -19.09
N VAL A 292 0.32 -12.17 -18.50
CA VAL A 292 1.44 -11.66 -17.67
C VAL A 292 1.64 -12.52 -16.41
N LEU A 293 0.56 -12.93 -15.76
CA LEU A 293 0.65 -13.81 -14.60
C LEU A 293 1.16 -15.19 -14.99
N ARG A 294 0.75 -15.70 -16.15
CA ARG A 294 1.27 -16.96 -16.68
C ARG A 294 2.76 -16.91 -17.00
N ASP A 295 3.26 -15.82 -17.59
CA ASP A 295 4.70 -15.68 -17.88
C ASP A 295 5.49 -15.66 -16.55
N LEU A 296 5.00 -14.94 -15.56
CA LEU A 296 5.60 -14.93 -14.21
C LEU A 296 5.57 -16.33 -13.58
N PHE A 297 4.42 -17.03 -13.64
CA PHE A 297 4.28 -18.37 -13.05
C PHE A 297 4.99 -19.45 -13.85
N ARG A 298 5.23 -19.29 -15.15
CA ARG A 298 6.13 -20.15 -15.91
C ARG A 298 7.54 -20.09 -15.33
N PHE A 299 8.04 -18.90 -15.04
CA PHE A 299 9.34 -18.73 -14.38
C PHE A 299 9.35 -19.33 -12.98
N ILE A 300 8.35 -19.04 -12.15
CA ILE A 300 8.29 -19.51 -10.75
C ILE A 300 8.10 -21.02 -10.65
N SER A 301 7.27 -21.61 -11.50
CA SER A 301 6.88 -23.01 -11.41
C SER A 301 7.78 -23.95 -12.19
N LEU A 302 8.29 -23.51 -13.35
CA LEU A 302 9.00 -24.33 -14.31
C LEU A 302 10.45 -23.85 -14.57
N GLY A 303 10.79 -22.64 -14.18
CA GLY A 303 12.11 -22.07 -14.36
C GLY A 303 13.08 -22.42 -13.22
N ASP A 304 14.37 -22.15 -13.47
CA ASP A 304 15.43 -22.29 -12.48
C ASP A 304 15.43 -21.07 -11.54
N LEU A 305 14.55 -21.11 -10.56
CA LEU A 305 14.55 -20.12 -9.50
C LEU A 305 15.82 -20.26 -8.63
N PRO A 306 16.42 -19.14 -8.19
CA PRO A 306 17.37 -19.20 -7.09
C PRO A 306 16.79 -20.00 -5.92
N GLU A 307 17.57 -20.92 -5.37
CA GLU A 307 17.08 -21.87 -4.34
C GLU A 307 16.34 -21.18 -3.20
N GLN A 308 16.80 -20.00 -2.80
CA GLN A 308 16.18 -19.19 -1.74
C GLN A 308 14.78 -18.71 -2.08
N LEU A 309 14.56 -18.25 -3.32
CA LEU A 309 13.25 -17.84 -3.78
C LEU A 309 12.32 -19.06 -3.94
N ALA A 310 12.85 -20.15 -4.50
CA ALA A 310 12.11 -21.39 -4.65
C ALA A 310 11.55 -21.88 -3.32
N TRP A 311 12.40 -21.85 -2.28
CA TRP A 311 11.99 -22.25 -0.94
C TRP A 311 10.88 -21.37 -0.35
N CYS A 312 10.98 -20.02 -0.47
CA CYS A 312 9.96 -19.12 0.03
C CYS A 312 8.61 -19.30 -0.67
N VAL A 313 8.66 -19.53 -1.97
CA VAL A 313 7.45 -19.76 -2.78
C VAL A 313 6.83 -21.12 -2.44
N ASP A 314 7.65 -22.14 -2.23
CA ASP A 314 7.18 -23.47 -1.80
C ASP A 314 6.51 -23.39 -0.41
N ASP A 315 7.05 -22.60 0.53
CA ASP A 315 6.46 -22.41 1.86
C ASP A 315 5.06 -21.76 1.79
N ILE A 316 4.87 -20.77 0.90
CA ILE A 316 3.56 -20.19 0.63
C ILE A 316 2.61 -21.23 0.02
N ALA A 317 3.08 -22.01 -0.96
CA ALA A 317 2.29 -23.02 -1.63
C ALA A 317 1.85 -24.15 -0.68
N GLU A 318 2.69 -24.55 0.28
CA GLU A 318 2.38 -25.58 1.29
C GLU A 318 1.28 -25.09 2.27
N VAL A 319 1.31 -23.82 2.69
CA VAL A 319 0.22 -23.25 3.51
C VAL A 319 -1.09 -23.29 2.76
N LEU A 320 -1.06 -22.94 1.48
CA LEU A 320 -2.24 -22.97 0.61
C LEU A 320 -2.72 -24.39 0.31
N ALA A 321 -1.82 -25.36 0.22
CA ALA A 321 -2.18 -26.76 0.01
C ALA A 321 -3.05 -27.33 1.14
N VAL A 322 -2.74 -26.92 2.39
CA VAL A 322 -3.51 -27.33 3.59
C VAL A 322 -4.82 -26.57 3.74
N ALA A 323 -4.88 -25.33 3.20
CA ALA A 323 -6.05 -24.48 3.30
C ALA A 323 -7.17 -24.94 2.33
N ASP A 324 -8.40 -25.01 2.84
CA ASP A 324 -9.59 -25.15 2.02
C ASP A 324 -9.99 -23.78 1.44
N ALA A 325 -9.20 -23.30 0.48
CA ALA A 325 -9.42 -21.96 -0.11
C ALA A 325 -10.80 -21.83 -0.80
N PRO A 326 -11.31 -22.82 -1.57
CA PRO A 326 -12.68 -22.78 -2.10
C PRO A 326 -13.73 -22.68 -1.00
N GLY A 327 -13.67 -23.53 0.03
CA GLY A 327 -14.62 -23.54 1.14
C GLY A 327 -14.53 -22.28 2.02
N ILE A 328 -13.35 -21.63 2.11
CA ILE A 328 -13.20 -20.33 2.78
C ILE A 328 -13.95 -19.25 2.01
N LEU A 329 -13.82 -19.20 0.69
CA LEU A 329 -14.51 -18.22 -0.14
C LEU A 329 -16.04 -18.46 -0.13
N ASP A 330 -16.47 -19.71 -0.21
CA ASP A 330 -17.88 -20.08 -0.18
C ASP A 330 -18.56 -19.69 1.14
N ARG A 331 -17.91 -19.96 2.30
CA ARG A 331 -18.40 -19.51 3.61
C ARG A 331 -18.49 -18.00 3.72
N TYR A 332 -17.50 -17.28 3.20
CA TYR A 332 -17.51 -15.82 3.20
C TYR A 332 -18.67 -15.24 2.40
N TYR A 333 -19.02 -15.89 1.30
CA TYR A 333 -20.16 -15.53 0.45
C TYR A 333 -21.49 -15.70 1.19
N HIS A 334 -21.66 -16.82 1.91
CA HIS A 334 -22.92 -17.15 2.62
C HIS A 334 -23.08 -16.42 3.97
N GLU A 335 -22.00 -16.00 4.62
CA GLU A 335 -22.04 -15.28 5.91
C GLU A 335 -22.43 -13.79 5.80
N GLY A 336 -22.72 -13.29 4.61
CA GLY A 336 -23.37 -11.98 4.38
C GLY A 336 -22.51 -10.75 4.71
N LYS A 337 -21.20 -10.89 4.87
CA LYS A 337 -20.28 -9.77 5.15
C LYS A 337 -19.82 -9.01 3.92
N GLY A 338 -20.48 -9.17 2.81
CA GLY A 338 -20.20 -8.44 1.58
C GLY A 338 -20.39 -9.31 0.35
N SER A 339 -20.77 -8.69 -0.75
CA SER A 339 -21.06 -9.35 -2.02
C SER A 339 -19.83 -9.93 -2.75
N ASP A 340 -18.62 -9.84 -2.18
CA ASP A 340 -17.38 -10.23 -2.85
C ASP A 340 -16.33 -10.84 -1.91
N PRO A 341 -16.34 -12.16 -1.75
CA PRO A 341 -15.41 -12.87 -0.85
C PRO A 341 -13.94 -12.69 -1.21
N ILE A 342 -13.61 -12.60 -2.49
CA ILE A 342 -12.23 -12.51 -2.99
C ILE A 342 -11.64 -11.14 -2.62
N VAL A 343 -12.43 -10.09 -2.80
CA VAL A 343 -12.02 -8.72 -2.47
C VAL A 343 -11.83 -8.57 -0.96
N HIS A 344 -12.74 -9.10 -0.14
CA HIS A 344 -12.60 -9.06 1.32
C HIS A 344 -11.38 -9.83 1.81
N PHE A 345 -11.07 -10.96 1.21
CA PHE A 345 -9.84 -11.69 1.52
C PHE A 345 -8.60 -10.85 1.17
N TYR A 346 -8.61 -10.21 -0.01
CA TYR A 346 -7.54 -9.30 -0.44
C TYR A 346 -7.33 -8.14 0.53
N GLU A 347 -8.41 -7.50 0.97
CA GLU A 347 -8.33 -6.41 1.94
C GLU A 347 -7.80 -6.85 3.30
N THR A 348 -8.27 -7.99 3.80
CA THR A 348 -7.79 -8.58 5.05
C THR A 348 -6.30 -8.88 4.97
N PHE A 349 -5.85 -9.43 3.85
CA PHE A 349 -4.43 -9.64 3.61
C PHE A 349 -3.65 -8.32 3.58
N LEU A 350 -4.08 -7.31 2.82
CA LEU A 350 -3.38 -6.02 2.75
C LEU A 350 -3.31 -5.33 4.11
N ALA A 351 -4.39 -5.38 4.89
CA ALA A 351 -4.42 -4.83 6.24
C ALA A 351 -3.39 -5.49 7.16
N GLN A 352 -3.11 -6.77 6.94
CA GLN A 352 -2.10 -7.52 7.69
C GLN A 352 -0.69 -7.41 7.08
N TYR A 353 -0.61 -7.23 5.76
CA TYR A 353 0.66 -7.18 5.03
C TYR A 353 1.41 -5.86 5.25
N ASP A 354 0.79 -4.73 4.93
CA ASP A 354 1.34 -3.39 5.14
C ASP A 354 0.25 -2.32 5.33
N PRO A 355 -0.17 -2.08 6.58
CA PRO A 355 -1.19 -1.08 6.88
C PRO A 355 -0.81 0.35 6.46
N ALA A 356 0.48 0.71 6.58
CA ALA A 356 0.98 2.05 6.27
C ALA A 356 1.02 2.30 4.75
N GLU A 357 1.38 1.29 3.98
CA GLU A 357 1.43 1.37 2.53
C GLU A 357 0.01 1.43 1.93
N ARG A 358 -0.95 0.70 2.52
CA ARG A 358 -2.37 0.80 2.17
C ARG A 358 -2.87 2.25 2.26
N GLU A 359 -2.54 2.94 3.36
CA GLU A 359 -2.91 4.34 3.56
C GLU A 359 -2.16 5.27 2.59
N ARG A 360 -0.87 5.05 2.38
CA ARG A 360 -0.02 5.85 1.49
C ARG A 360 -0.46 5.79 0.03
N ARG A 361 -0.86 4.62 -0.45
CA ARG A 361 -1.32 4.41 -1.84
C ARG A 361 -2.77 4.80 -2.08
N GLY A 362 -3.53 5.08 -1.02
CA GLY A 362 -4.94 5.45 -1.13
C GLY A 362 -5.83 4.35 -1.73
N VAL A 363 -5.40 3.09 -1.61
CA VAL A 363 -6.13 1.93 -2.12
C VAL A 363 -7.18 1.51 -1.10
N TYR A 364 -8.40 1.99 -1.29
CA TYR A 364 -9.55 1.64 -0.46
C TYR A 364 -10.61 0.95 -1.29
N TYR A 365 -11.16 -0.14 -0.74
CA TYR A 365 -12.33 -0.76 -1.32
C TYR A 365 -13.49 0.24 -1.38
N THR A 366 -14.13 0.31 -2.53
CA THR A 366 -15.29 1.17 -2.71
C THR A 366 -16.55 0.45 -2.22
N PRO A 367 -17.24 0.97 -1.19
CA PRO A 367 -18.45 0.35 -0.68
C PRO A 367 -19.50 0.16 -1.77
N GLU A 368 -20.17 -0.97 -1.74
CA GLU A 368 -21.17 -1.34 -2.75
C GLU A 368 -22.26 -0.28 -2.94
N PRO A 369 -22.81 0.38 -1.89
CA PRO A 369 -23.77 1.45 -2.07
C PRO A 369 -23.29 2.62 -2.94
N VAL A 370 -22.01 2.99 -2.81
CA VAL A 370 -21.38 4.04 -3.63
C VAL A 370 -21.27 3.58 -5.08
N VAL A 371 -20.80 2.37 -5.31
CA VAL A 371 -20.67 1.76 -6.65
C VAL A 371 -22.05 1.69 -7.32
N SER A 372 -23.03 1.18 -6.58
CA SER A 372 -24.40 1.01 -7.07
C SER A 372 -25.06 2.34 -7.44
N TYR A 373 -24.90 3.38 -6.60
CA TYR A 373 -25.41 4.73 -6.91
C TYR A 373 -24.80 5.28 -8.20
N ILE A 374 -23.48 5.20 -8.36
CA ILE A 374 -22.77 5.69 -9.56
C ILE A 374 -23.24 4.93 -10.80
N VAL A 375 -23.29 3.60 -10.75
CA VAL A 375 -23.66 2.76 -11.89
C VAL A 375 -25.12 3.00 -12.31
N ARG A 376 -26.06 3.03 -11.36
CA ARG A 376 -27.47 3.32 -11.69
C ARG A 376 -27.65 4.73 -12.26
N SER A 377 -26.96 5.71 -11.70
CA SER A 377 -26.99 7.09 -12.19
C SER A 377 -26.47 7.21 -13.62
N LEU A 378 -25.35 6.55 -13.93
CA LEU A 378 -24.81 6.50 -15.29
C LEU A 378 -25.75 5.78 -16.27
N HIS A 379 -26.34 4.67 -15.83
CA HIS A 379 -27.34 3.93 -16.60
C HIS A 379 -28.54 4.83 -16.95
N GLY A 380 -29.06 5.59 -15.97
CA GLY A 380 -30.13 6.57 -16.18
C GLY A 380 -29.73 7.70 -17.12
N LEU A 381 -28.53 8.29 -16.94
CA LEU A 381 -28.02 9.35 -17.81
C LEU A 381 -27.86 8.88 -19.27
N LEU A 382 -27.46 7.64 -19.51
CA LEU A 382 -27.41 7.09 -20.87
C LEU A 382 -28.78 7.06 -21.52
N LYS A 383 -29.83 6.73 -20.77
CA LYS A 383 -31.21 6.73 -21.27
C LYS A 383 -31.70 8.13 -21.56
N THR A 384 -31.50 9.08 -20.67
CA THR A 384 -32.05 10.44 -20.77
C THR A 384 -31.24 11.37 -21.67
N GLU A 385 -29.90 11.37 -21.52
CA GLU A 385 -29.04 12.37 -22.17
C GLU A 385 -28.40 11.89 -23.50
N PHE A 386 -28.24 10.54 -23.64
CA PHE A 386 -27.51 9.99 -24.78
C PHE A 386 -28.40 9.19 -25.76
N ARG A 387 -29.71 9.16 -25.54
CA ARG A 387 -30.68 8.41 -26.35
C ARG A 387 -30.33 6.92 -26.46
N LYS A 388 -29.90 6.33 -25.35
CA LYS A 388 -29.59 4.92 -25.21
C LYS A 388 -30.67 4.24 -24.36
N PRO A 389 -31.78 3.78 -24.94
CA PRO A 389 -32.95 3.32 -24.18
C PRO A 389 -32.61 2.14 -23.24
N ASP A 390 -31.65 1.29 -23.61
CA ASP A 390 -31.21 0.17 -22.81
C ASP A 390 -30.05 0.54 -21.86
N GLY A 391 -29.74 1.83 -21.71
CA GLY A 391 -28.70 2.33 -20.82
C GLY A 391 -27.34 1.70 -21.11
N LEU A 392 -26.75 1.03 -20.10
CA LEU A 392 -25.47 0.34 -20.23
C LEU A 392 -25.53 -0.89 -21.16
N ALA A 393 -26.72 -1.44 -21.41
CA ALA A 393 -26.89 -2.58 -22.33
C ALA A 393 -26.99 -2.15 -23.81
N ALA A 394 -27.16 -0.86 -24.09
CA ALA A 394 -27.37 -0.36 -25.43
C ALA A 394 -26.14 -0.52 -26.34
N ASP A 395 -26.39 -0.87 -27.59
CA ASP A 395 -25.32 -0.98 -28.60
C ASP A 395 -24.45 0.27 -28.70
N GLY A 396 -23.14 0.08 -28.82
CA GLY A 396 -22.14 1.13 -28.94
C GLY A 396 -21.86 1.90 -27.65
N VAL A 397 -22.33 1.43 -26.51
CA VAL A 397 -21.90 1.92 -25.22
C VAL A 397 -20.56 1.30 -24.87
N THR A 398 -19.53 2.12 -24.76
CA THR A 398 -18.19 1.76 -24.32
C THR A 398 -17.93 2.32 -22.96
N LEU A 399 -17.40 1.51 -22.06
CA LEU A 399 -17.14 1.84 -20.67
C LEU A 399 -15.64 1.68 -20.36
N LEU A 400 -15.10 2.58 -19.55
CA LEU A 400 -13.72 2.51 -19.06
C LEU A 400 -13.67 2.82 -17.56
N ASP A 401 -13.07 1.93 -16.79
CA ASP A 401 -12.54 2.21 -15.45
C ASP A 401 -11.03 2.37 -15.53
N PRO A 402 -10.48 3.59 -15.39
CA PRO A 402 -9.04 3.82 -15.53
C PRO A 402 -8.22 3.47 -14.28
N ALA A 403 -8.84 3.11 -13.16
CA ALA A 403 -8.23 2.71 -11.90
C ALA A 403 -9.07 1.61 -11.22
N ALA A 404 -9.22 0.49 -11.95
CA ALA A 404 -10.25 -0.50 -11.68
C ALA A 404 -10.06 -1.32 -10.40
N GLY A 405 -8.83 -1.34 -9.84
CA GLY A 405 -8.55 -2.15 -8.68
C GLY A 405 -8.92 -3.62 -8.93
N THR A 406 -9.85 -4.11 -8.15
CA THR A 406 -10.39 -5.47 -8.26
C THR A 406 -11.66 -5.55 -9.15
N MET A 407 -11.87 -4.62 -10.05
CA MET A 407 -12.98 -4.60 -11.02
C MET A 407 -14.39 -4.40 -10.44
N THR A 408 -14.53 -3.82 -9.25
CA THR A 408 -15.84 -3.72 -8.58
C THR A 408 -16.85 -2.89 -9.37
N PHE A 409 -16.44 -1.75 -9.93
CA PHE A 409 -17.31 -0.92 -10.77
C PHE A 409 -17.72 -1.60 -12.07
N VAL A 410 -16.75 -2.23 -12.74
CA VAL A 410 -17.03 -2.89 -14.04
C VAL A 410 -17.93 -4.10 -13.85
N ALA A 411 -17.72 -4.90 -12.80
CA ALA A 411 -18.60 -6.03 -12.48
C ALA A 411 -20.04 -5.56 -12.19
N ARG A 412 -20.20 -4.50 -11.39
CA ARG A 412 -21.54 -3.93 -11.11
C ARG A 412 -22.20 -3.34 -12.37
N ALA A 413 -21.43 -2.66 -13.23
CA ALA A 413 -21.92 -2.15 -14.50
C ALA A 413 -22.35 -3.27 -15.46
N ALA A 414 -21.57 -4.36 -15.51
CA ALA A 414 -21.91 -5.55 -16.29
C ALA A 414 -23.18 -6.23 -15.76
N GLN A 415 -23.34 -6.33 -14.44
CA GLN A 415 -24.57 -6.85 -13.81
C GLN A 415 -25.79 -6.03 -14.19
N GLU A 416 -25.67 -4.70 -14.13
CA GLU A 416 -26.77 -3.78 -14.50
C GLU A 416 -27.11 -3.89 -15.98
N ALA A 417 -26.11 -3.98 -16.86
CA ALA A 417 -26.30 -4.17 -18.28
C ALA A 417 -26.99 -5.53 -18.61
N VAL A 418 -26.55 -6.61 -17.99
CA VAL A 418 -27.16 -7.95 -18.19
C VAL A 418 -28.61 -7.95 -17.67
N ARG A 419 -28.89 -7.35 -16.51
CA ARG A 419 -30.22 -7.22 -15.95
C ARG A 419 -31.17 -6.49 -16.90
N GLU A 420 -30.74 -5.35 -17.43
CA GLU A 420 -31.53 -4.55 -18.40
C GLU A 420 -31.76 -5.32 -19.68
N PHE A 421 -30.72 -6.01 -20.20
CA PHE A 421 -30.83 -6.81 -21.39
C PHE A 421 -31.83 -7.97 -21.22
N GLU A 422 -31.76 -8.67 -20.11
CA GLU A 422 -32.70 -9.77 -19.82
C GLU A 422 -34.14 -9.30 -19.66
N ALA A 423 -34.33 -8.14 -19.03
CA ALA A 423 -35.66 -7.55 -18.86
C ALA A 423 -36.30 -7.18 -20.21
N ASN A 424 -35.50 -6.72 -21.17
CA ASN A 424 -35.99 -6.25 -22.47
C ASN A 424 -36.04 -7.38 -23.53
N TYR A 425 -35.12 -8.36 -23.49
CA TYR A 425 -34.90 -9.33 -24.58
C TYR A 425 -34.98 -10.81 -24.10
N GLY A 426 -35.08 -11.02 -22.79
CA GLY A 426 -35.12 -12.36 -22.21
C GLY A 426 -33.74 -13.02 -22.02
N ALA A 427 -33.67 -14.01 -21.14
CA ALA A 427 -32.41 -14.65 -20.73
C ALA A 427 -31.76 -15.52 -21.82
N GLY A 428 -32.50 -15.94 -22.86
CA GLY A 428 -32.00 -16.89 -23.84
C GLY A 428 -30.81 -16.40 -24.71
N ALA A 429 -30.62 -15.08 -24.84
CA ALA A 429 -29.52 -14.50 -25.59
C ALA A 429 -28.42 -13.88 -24.69
N ARG A 430 -28.48 -14.13 -23.36
CA ARG A 430 -27.55 -13.55 -22.38
C ARG A 430 -26.09 -13.84 -22.69
N GLU A 431 -25.77 -15.08 -22.98
CA GLU A 431 -24.38 -15.50 -23.25
C GLU A 431 -23.79 -14.77 -24.46
N ASP A 432 -24.57 -14.67 -25.53
CA ASP A 432 -24.16 -13.95 -26.75
C ASP A 432 -24.05 -12.43 -26.48
N PHE A 433 -24.93 -11.86 -25.67
CA PHE A 433 -24.82 -10.47 -25.22
C PHE A 433 -23.52 -10.22 -24.42
N ILE A 434 -23.18 -11.08 -23.45
CA ILE A 434 -21.95 -10.97 -22.68
C ILE A 434 -20.74 -10.97 -23.64
N ARG A 435 -20.69 -11.92 -24.58
CA ARG A 435 -19.60 -12.06 -25.54
C ARG A 435 -19.47 -10.86 -26.49
N ARG A 436 -20.57 -10.37 -27.02
CA ARG A 436 -20.58 -9.28 -28.02
C ARG A 436 -20.48 -7.89 -27.40
N HIS A 437 -21.00 -7.69 -26.20
CA HIS A 437 -21.10 -6.38 -25.59
C HIS A 437 -20.14 -6.23 -24.42
N ILE A 438 -20.24 -7.03 -23.37
CA ILE A 438 -19.42 -6.86 -22.15
C ILE A 438 -17.94 -7.12 -22.45
N LEU A 439 -17.61 -8.27 -23.06
CA LEU A 439 -16.23 -8.64 -23.35
C LEU A 439 -15.55 -7.84 -24.49
N LYS A 440 -16.29 -6.93 -25.15
CA LYS A 440 -15.73 -6.08 -26.20
C LYS A 440 -15.70 -4.60 -25.86
N ASN A 441 -16.55 -4.14 -24.96
CA ASN A 441 -16.80 -2.72 -24.78
C ASN A 441 -16.56 -2.23 -23.34
N PHE A 442 -16.40 -3.13 -22.34
CA PHE A 442 -16.18 -2.76 -20.95
C PHE A 442 -14.71 -2.91 -20.60
N TYR A 443 -13.98 -1.81 -20.66
CA TYR A 443 -12.54 -1.73 -20.48
C TYR A 443 -12.18 -1.35 -19.04
N ALA A 444 -11.01 -1.83 -18.62
CA ALA A 444 -10.45 -1.49 -17.32
C ALA A 444 -8.93 -1.40 -17.37
N PHE A 445 -8.35 -0.50 -16.56
CA PHE A 445 -6.92 -0.37 -16.38
C PHE A 445 -6.56 -0.54 -14.91
N GLU A 446 -5.45 -1.21 -14.66
CA GLU A 446 -4.86 -1.34 -13.33
C GLU A 446 -3.34 -1.28 -13.45
N LEU A 447 -2.71 -0.60 -12.48
CA LEU A 447 -1.27 -0.44 -12.44
C LEU A 447 -0.61 -1.59 -11.64
N MET A 448 -1.32 -2.07 -10.62
CA MET A 448 -0.79 -3.05 -9.67
C MET A 448 -1.18 -4.47 -10.07
N MET A 449 -0.19 -5.36 -10.11
CA MET A 449 -0.38 -6.75 -10.53
C MET A 449 -1.34 -7.55 -9.63
N ALA A 450 -1.29 -7.34 -8.30
CA ALA A 450 -2.12 -8.09 -7.37
C ALA A 450 -3.62 -7.80 -7.57
N PRO A 451 -4.12 -6.53 -7.53
CA PRO A 451 -5.52 -6.25 -7.83
C PRO A 451 -5.90 -6.61 -9.27
N TYR A 452 -4.99 -6.50 -10.24
CA TYR A 452 -5.19 -6.98 -11.60
C TYR A 452 -5.50 -8.48 -11.65
N ALA A 453 -4.70 -9.30 -10.96
CA ALA A 453 -4.94 -10.75 -10.88
C ALA A 453 -6.27 -11.08 -10.17
N VAL A 454 -6.54 -10.41 -9.04
CA VAL A 454 -7.79 -10.56 -8.28
C VAL A 454 -9.01 -10.18 -9.13
N GLY A 455 -8.92 -9.06 -9.87
CA GLY A 455 -10.00 -8.57 -10.72
C GLY A 455 -10.34 -9.54 -11.86
N HIS A 456 -9.34 -10.15 -12.49
CA HIS A 456 -9.57 -11.21 -13.49
C HIS A 456 -10.28 -12.43 -12.92
N LEU A 457 -9.89 -12.88 -11.72
CA LEU A 457 -10.54 -14.00 -11.05
C LEU A 457 -12.00 -13.67 -10.71
N LYS A 458 -12.22 -12.49 -10.10
CA LYS A 458 -13.55 -12.01 -9.78
C LYS A 458 -14.46 -11.96 -11.01
N MET A 459 -13.98 -11.37 -12.10
CA MET A 459 -14.75 -11.32 -13.34
C MET A 459 -15.00 -12.71 -13.93
N GLY A 460 -14.04 -13.63 -13.83
CA GLY A 460 -14.24 -15.01 -14.26
C GLY A 460 -15.37 -15.70 -13.49
N PHE A 461 -15.37 -15.63 -12.15
CA PHE A 461 -16.45 -16.19 -11.35
C PHE A 461 -17.79 -15.49 -11.58
N PHE A 462 -17.79 -14.16 -11.65
CA PHE A 462 -18.98 -13.39 -11.93
C PHE A 462 -19.63 -13.76 -13.27
N LEU A 463 -18.84 -13.96 -14.32
CA LEU A 463 -19.35 -14.41 -15.62
C LEU A 463 -19.86 -15.85 -15.59
N GLU A 464 -19.20 -16.74 -14.84
CA GLU A 464 -19.68 -18.12 -14.61
C GLU A 464 -21.05 -18.13 -13.89
N GLU A 465 -21.27 -17.29 -12.88
CA GLU A 465 -22.56 -17.08 -12.21
C GLU A 465 -23.64 -16.60 -13.19
N LEU A 466 -23.27 -15.75 -14.13
CA LEU A 466 -24.15 -15.34 -15.22
C LEU A 466 -24.30 -16.38 -16.33
N GLY A 467 -23.73 -17.59 -16.17
CA GLY A 467 -23.81 -18.69 -17.11
C GLY A 467 -22.91 -18.58 -18.33
N HIS A 468 -21.88 -17.71 -18.27
CA HIS A 468 -20.88 -17.60 -19.32
C HIS A 468 -19.49 -17.98 -18.79
N ARG A 469 -19.00 -19.15 -19.20
CA ARG A 469 -17.63 -19.58 -18.91
C ARG A 469 -16.70 -19.09 -20.01
N LEU A 470 -15.68 -18.34 -19.64
CA LEU A 470 -14.68 -17.85 -20.60
C LEU A 470 -14.01 -19.00 -21.34
N ALA A 471 -14.01 -18.94 -22.66
CA ALA A 471 -13.25 -19.85 -23.53
C ALA A 471 -11.76 -19.47 -23.52
N ASP A 472 -10.89 -20.38 -23.99
CA ASP A 472 -9.43 -20.17 -23.98
C ASP A 472 -8.97 -18.98 -24.83
N ASP A 473 -9.73 -18.58 -25.84
CA ASP A 473 -9.49 -17.44 -26.71
C ASP A 473 -10.24 -16.15 -26.28
N GLU A 474 -11.08 -16.23 -25.26
CA GLU A 474 -11.80 -15.07 -24.72
C GLU A 474 -11.02 -14.45 -23.55
N ARG A 475 -11.03 -13.12 -23.48
CA ARG A 475 -10.46 -12.37 -22.36
C ARG A 475 -11.36 -11.24 -21.92
N VAL A 476 -11.32 -10.94 -20.64
CA VAL A 476 -11.86 -9.70 -20.09
C VAL A 476 -10.97 -8.54 -20.55
N PRO A 477 -11.52 -7.42 -21.06
CA PRO A 477 -10.73 -6.25 -21.50
C PRO A 477 -10.16 -5.45 -20.31
N PHE A 478 -9.43 -6.12 -19.47
CA PHE A 478 -8.76 -5.61 -18.29
C PHE A 478 -7.24 -5.67 -18.51
N TYR A 479 -6.58 -4.53 -18.45
CA TYR A 479 -5.19 -4.38 -18.87
C TYR A 479 -4.31 -3.88 -17.74
N LEU A 480 -3.16 -4.54 -17.59
CA LEU A 480 -2.11 -4.08 -16.68
C LEU A 480 -1.35 -2.93 -17.33
N THR A 481 -1.56 -1.71 -16.86
CA THR A 481 -0.98 -0.51 -17.47
C THR A 481 -1.07 0.71 -16.57
N ASN A 482 -0.18 1.67 -16.77
CA ASN A 482 -0.32 3.00 -16.21
C ASN A 482 -1.34 3.81 -17.05
N ALA A 483 -2.53 4.06 -16.53
CA ALA A 483 -3.57 4.83 -17.23
C ALA A 483 -3.11 6.25 -17.59
N LEU A 484 -2.23 6.86 -16.80
CA LEU A 484 -1.78 8.24 -16.93
C LEU A 484 -0.57 8.42 -17.87
N ASP A 485 -0.15 7.34 -18.52
CA ASP A 485 0.91 7.35 -19.54
C ASP A 485 0.35 7.02 -20.92
N SER A 486 0.92 7.65 -21.97
CA SER A 486 0.49 7.48 -23.36
C SER A 486 1.42 6.63 -24.21
N GLU A 487 2.53 6.13 -23.67
CA GLU A 487 3.50 5.42 -24.47
C GLU A 487 2.90 4.13 -25.05
N GLU A 488 2.67 4.12 -26.38
CA GLU A 488 2.56 2.90 -27.17
C GLU A 488 3.98 2.38 -27.33
N LEU A 489 4.38 1.42 -26.51
CA LEU A 489 5.67 0.78 -26.68
C LEU A 489 5.62 -0.17 -27.87
N GLU A 490 6.47 0.05 -28.86
CA GLU A 490 6.71 -0.89 -29.95
C GLU A 490 7.17 -2.24 -29.38
N GLN A 491 6.95 -3.32 -30.14
CA GLN A 491 7.19 -4.71 -29.72
C GLN A 491 8.45 -4.88 -28.86
N SER A 492 8.30 -5.50 -27.71
CA SER A 492 9.41 -5.81 -26.82
C SER A 492 10.49 -6.65 -27.51
N ARG A 493 11.73 -6.17 -27.45
CA ARG A 493 12.92 -6.95 -27.83
C ARG A 493 13.46 -7.78 -26.67
N LEU A 494 12.80 -7.75 -25.49
CA LEU A 494 13.21 -8.51 -24.32
C LEU A 494 12.59 -9.92 -24.38
N PRO A 495 13.39 -10.99 -24.49
CA PRO A 495 12.88 -12.36 -24.46
C PRO A 495 12.16 -12.68 -23.15
N GLY A 496 11.00 -13.32 -23.22
CA GLY A 496 10.25 -13.76 -22.03
C GLY A 496 9.22 -12.79 -21.48
N PHE A 497 9.06 -11.57 -22.05
CA PHE A 497 8.14 -10.52 -21.57
C PHE A 497 7.08 -10.13 -22.61
N SER A 498 6.73 -11.06 -23.49
CA SER A 498 5.79 -10.81 -24.59
C SER A 498 4.39 -10.43 -24.11
N ALA A 499 3.93 -11.02 -23.01
CA ALA A 499 2.60 -10.72 -22.46
C ALA A 499 2.49 -9.30 -21.87
N LEU A 500 3.52 -8.79 -21.19
CA LEU A 500 3.51 -7.44 -20.65
C LEU A 500 3.55 -6.37 -21.77
N ALA A 501 4.33 -6.62 -22.82
CA ALA A 501 4.33 -5.75 -23.99
C ALA A 501 2.98 -5.76 -24.73
N GLU A 502 2.33 -6.92 -24.82
CA GLU A 502 0.99 -7.05 -25.41
C GLU A 502 -0.08 -6.34 -24.58
N GLU A 503 -0.03 -6.43 -23.23
CA GLU A 503 -0.88 -5.64 -22.34
C GLU A 503 -0.74 -4.14 -22.61
N SER A 504 0.49 -3.64 -22.65
CA SER A 504 0.78 -2.22 -22.94
C SER A 504 0.24 -1.79 -24.29
N ARG A 505 0.42 -2.62 -25.32
CA ARG A 505 -0.07 -2.38 -26.69
C ARG A 505 -1.60 -2.33 -26.76
N LEU A 506 -2.28 -3.29 -26.14
CA LEU A 506 -3.76 -3.33 -26.11
C LEU A 506 -4.33 -2.17 -25.31
N ALA A 507 -3.74 -1.88 -24.14
CA ALA A 507 -4.10 -0.71 -23.36
C ALA A 507 -3.89 0.60 -24.12
N GLY A 508 -2.75 0.75 -24.83
CA GLY A 508 -2.45 1.90 -25.66
C GLY A 508 -3.51 2.14 -26.73
N LYS A 509 -4.00 1.07 -27.38
CA LYS A 509 -5.10 1.15 -28.33
C LYS A 509 -6.37 1.73 -27.69
N VAL A 510 -6.74 1.25 -26.49
CA VAL A 510 -7.94 1.75 -25.77
C VAL A 510 -7.72 3.19 -25.33
N LYS A 511 -6.55 3.53 -24.78
CA LYS A 511 -6.22 4.89 -24.34
C LYS A 511 -6.31 5.90 -25.48
N MET A 512 -5.68 5.60 -26.63
CA MET A 512 -5.46 6.60 -27.68
C MET A 512 -6.50 6.53 -28.79
N LYS A 513 -7.04 5.35 -29.13
CA LYS A 513 -7.81 5.15 -30.37
C LYS A 513 -9.29 4.80 -30.14
N THR A 514 -9.63 4.14 -29.02
CA THR A 514 -11.01 3.70 -28.77
C THR A 514 -11.83 4.87 -28.18
N PRO A 515 -12.92 5.30 -28.83
CA PRO A 515 -13.81 6.28 -28.23
C PRO A 515 -14.53 5.67 -27.02
N ILE A 516 -14.51 6.38 -25.91
CA ILE A 516 -15.16 5.95 -24.65
C ILE A 516 -16.34 6.87 -24.37
N LEU A 517 -17.50 6.26 -24.15
CA LEU A 517 -18.73 6.98 -23.84
C LEU A 517 -18.95 7.16 -22.33
N VAL A 518 -18.56 6.15 -21.55
CA VAL A 518 -18.75 6.12 -20.08
C VAL A 518 -17.41 5.91 -19.39
N ILE A 519 -17.07 6.79 -18.47
CA ILE A 519 -15.91 6.59 -17.58
C ILE A 519 -16.43 6.60 -16.15
N LEU A 520 -16.00 5.62 -15.35
CA LEU A 520 -16.39 5.51 -13.96
C LEU A 520 -15.19 5.04 -13.13
N GLY A 521 -15.29 5.13 -11.81
CA GLY A 521 -14.28 4.58 -10.91
C GLY A 521 -14.06 5.37 -9.62
N ASN A 522 -13.12 4.87 -8.84
CA ASN A 522 -12.61 5.47 -7.62
C ASN A 522 -11.07 5.60 -7.74
N PRO A 523 -10.55 6.68 -8.33
CA PRO A 523 -9.11 6.87 -8.47
C PRO A 523 -8.42 7.04 -7.11
N PRO A 524 -7.13 6.68 -6.98
CA PRO A 524 -6.41 6.81 -5.72
C PRO A 524 -6.28 8.25 -5.24
N TYR A 525 -6.36 8.48 -3.90
CA TYR A 525 -6.17 9.78 -3.25
C TYR A 525 -4.77 9.83 -2.64
N SER A 526 -3.77 10.11 -3.45
CA SER A 526 -2.37 10.12 -3.03
C SER A 526 -1.73 11.49 -3.25
N GLY A 527 -1.48 12.20 -2.16
CA GLY A 527 -0.69 13.45 -2.21
C GLY A 527 0.79 13.25 -2.59
N HIS A 528 1.23 11.99 -2.72
CA HIS A 528 2.58 11.57 -3.12
C HIS A 528 2.51 10.63 -4.33
N SER A 529 2.12 11.18 -5.46
CA SER A 529 1.95 10.45 -6.71
C SER A 529 3.26 9.90 -7.26
N ALA A 530 3.26 8.64 -7.70
CA ALA A 530 4.34 8.05 -8.52
C ALA A 530 4.35 8.62 -9.95
N ASN A 531 3.23 9.20 -10.41
CA ASN A 531 3.08 9.80 -11.72
C ASN A 531 3.59 11.24 -11.71
N THR A 532 4.89 11.43 -11.92
CA THR A 532 5.49 12.77 -11.97
C THR A 532 5.01 13.55 -13.19
N PRO A 533 4.79 14.88 -13.08
CA PRO A 533 4.35 15.68 -14.22
C PRO A 533 5.46 15.93 -15.25
N THR A 534 6.70 15.68 -14.87
CA THR A 534 7.88 15.87 -15.73
C THR A 534 8.84 14.70 -15.57
N ARG A 535 9.58 14.41 -16.62
CA ARG A 535 10.70 13.46 -16.61
C ARG A 535 11.95 14.11 -17.17
N LYS A 536 13.12 13.66 -16.78
CA LYS A 536 14.40 14.13 -17.31
C LYS A 536 14.75 13.36 -18.58
N GLU A 537 14.88 14.06 -19.69
CA GLU A 537 15.25 13.48 -20.98
C GLU A 537 16.52 14.13 -21.52
N ARG A 538 17.33 13.34 -22.24
CA ARG A 538 18.45 13.85 -23.03
C ARG A 538 17.92 14.24 -24.41
N ILE A 539 18.01 15.52 -24.75
CA ILE A 539 17.56 16.03 -26.05
C ILE A 539 18.79 16.21 -26.94
N ARG A 540 18.72 15.60 -28.13
CA ARG A 540 19.78 15.75 -29.17
C ARG A 540 19.52 17.00 -30.00
N GLU A 541 20.57 17.46 -30.67
CA GLU A 541 20.47 18.57 -31.63
C GLU A 541 19.49 18.23 -32.77
N GLY A 542 18.62 19.17 -33.09
CA GLY A 542 17.55 18.97 -34.08
C GLY A 542 16.27 18.28 -33.58
N GLU A 543 16.30 17.73 -32.39
CA GLU A 543 15.10 17.09 -31.81
C GLU A 543 14.10 18.15 -31.29
N ARG A 544 12.82 17.78 -31.33
CA ARG A 544 11.74 18.58 -30.74
C ARG A 544 11.71 18.35 -29.24
N TYR A 545 11.63 19.44 -28.46
CA TYR A 545 11.45 19.37 -27.02
C TYR A 545 10.39 20.38 -26.55
N LYS A 546 9.86 20.18 -25.36
CA LYS A 546 8.86 21.08 -24.79
C LYS A 546 9.51 21.97 -23.73
N LYS A 547 9.24 23.28 -23.81
CA LYS A 547 9.68 24.27 -22.82
C LYS A 547 8.47 24.92 -22.18
N ARG A 548 8.55 25.18 -20.87
CA ARG A 548 7.48 25.83 -20.13
C ARG A 548 7.56 27.35 -20.33
N ILE A 549 6.53 27.93 -20.94
CA ILE A 549 6.41 29.38 -21.17
C ILE A 549 5.07 29.82 -20.61
N ASN A 550 5.05 30.78 -19.69
CA ASN A 550 3.84 31.27 -19.02
C ASN A 550 2.96 30.16 -18.41
N GLY A 551 3.59 29.11 -17.88
CA GLY A 551 2.88 27.99 -17.26
C GLY A 551 2.48 26.86 -18.21
N MET A 552 2.51 27.06 -19.53
CA MET A 552 2.18 26.04 -20.55
C MET A 552 3.43 25.42 -21.18
N TRP A 553 3.27 24.18 -21.67
CA TRP A 553 4.31 23.49 -22.41
C TRP A 553 4.21 23.83 -23.91
N VAL A 554 5.28 24.45 -24.45
CA VAL A 554 5.37 24.86 -25.86
C VAL A 554 6.49 24.05 -26.52
N THR A 555 6.19 23.47 -27.70
CA THR A 555 7.18 22.70 -28.47
C THR A 555 8.20 23.65 -29.12
N GLN A 556 9.47 23.35 -28.93
CA GLN A 556 10.59 24.04 -29.58
C GLN A 556 11.50 23.00 -30.27
N ILE A 557 12.35 23.45 -31.17
CA ILE A 557 13.39 22.63 -31.81
C ILE A 557 14.71 23.02 -31.20
N SER A 558 15.54 22.07 -30.79
CA SER A 558 16.90 22.34 -30.31
C SER A 558 17.76 22.82 -31.47
N GLY A 559 18.19 24.09 -31.44
CA GLY A 559 19.09 24.68 -32.42
C GLY A 559 20.49 24.81 -31.86
N ASN A 560 21.44 25.23 -32.72
CA ASN A 560 22.89 25.34 -32.45
C ASN A 560 23.32 26.21 -31.23
N VAL A 561 22.38 26.88 -30.58
CA VAL A 561 22.69 27.76 -29.43
C VAL A 561 22.62 27.00 -28.08
N PHE A 562 22.11 25.81 -28.08
CA PHE A 562 22.04 24.97 -26.88
C PHE A 562 22.78 23.64 -27.07
N ILE A 563 24.05 23.70 -27.40
CA ILE A 563 24.93 22.57 -27.07
C ILE A 563 25.11 22.62 -25.56
N ALA A 564 24.08 22.10 -24.86
CA ALA A 564 24.26 21.72 -23.49
C ALA A 564 25.41 20.72 -23.44
N LYS A 565 26.38 20.96 -22.57
CA LYS A 565 27.50 20.04 -22.30
C LYS A 565 26.94 18.62 -22.30
N LYS A 566 27.67 17.68 -22.84
CA LYS A 566 27.36 16.29 -23.22
C LYS A 566 26.48 15.48 -22.28
N ASP A 567 26.09 16.02 -21.12
CA ASP A 567 25.39 15.36 -19.99
C ASP A 567 24.21 16.13 -19.36
N MET A 568 23.69 17.20 -20.00
CA MET A 568 22.50 17.87 -19.46
C MET A 568 21.21 17.21 -19.94
N SER A 569 20.46 16.66 -18.98
CA SER A 569 19.06 16.25 -19.16
C SER A 569 18.14 17.47 -18.95
N ILE A 570 17.11 17.62 -19.82
CA ILE A 570 16.09 18.67 -19.74
C ILE A 570 14.81 18.05 -19.18
N GLU A 571 14.12 18.74 -18.29
CA GLU A 571 12.79 18.30 -17.83
C GLU A 571 11.77 18.39 -18.99
N GLN A 572 11.17 17.26 -19.33
CA GLN A 572 10.10 17.15 -20.30
C GLN A 572 8.79 16.81 -19.60
N PRO A 573 7.63 17.33 -20.06
CA PRO A 573 6.36 16.92 -19.50
C PRO A 573 6.06 15.47 -19.84
N THR A 574 5.55 14.73 -18.86
CA THR A 574 4.87 13.46 -19.13
C THR A 574 3.54 13.74 -19.82
N PHE A 575 2.90 12.71 -20.38
CA PHE A 575 1.58 12.85 -21.00
C PHE A 575 0.59 13.55 -20.07
N ILE A 576 0.43 13.02 -18.86
CA ILE A 576 -0.49 13.61 -17.88
C ILE A 576 -0.03 14.98 -17.39
N GLY A 577 1.27 15.22 -17.28
CA GLY A 577 1.83 16.53 -16.91
C GLY A 577 1.54 17.61 -17.92
N GLU A 578 1.51 17.27 -19.23
CA GLU A 578 1.09 18.18 -20.28
C GLU A 578 -0.39 18.53 -20.15
N LYS A 579 -1.25 17.51 -20.02
CA LYS A 579 -2.71 17.72 -19.90
C LYS A 579 -3.06 18.49 -18.62
N LEU A 580 -2.41 18.17 -17.52
CA LEU A 580 -2.62 18.83 -16.23
C LEU A 580 -2.26 20.32 -16.27
N SER A 581 -1.37 20.75 -17.18
CA SER A 581 -0.94 22.15 -17.30
C SER A 581 -2.11 23.13 -17.53
N GLU A 582 -3.21 22.65 -18.08
CA GLU A 582 -4.44 23.45 -18.31
C GLU A 582 -5.10 23.86 -16.98
N TYR A 583 -4.96 23.08 -15.92
CA TYR A 583 -5.50 23.40 -14.59
C TYR A 583 -4.70 24.48 -13.84
N PHE A 584 -3.52 24.83 -14.34
CA PHE A 584 -2.69 25.91 -13.78
C PHE A 584 -3.00 27.29 -14.35
N GLN A 585 -4.15 27.42 -15.01
CA GLN A 585 -4.66 28.67 -15.55
C GLN A 585 -6.09 28.90 -15.07
N VAL A 586 -6.47 30.15 -14.89
CA VAL A 586 -7.83 30.61 -14.61
C VAL A 586 -8.03 32.00 -15.21
N ASP A 587 -9.18 32.24 -15.83
CA ASP A 587 -9.55 33.53 -16.48
C ASP A 587 -8.47 34.03 -17.45
N GLY A 588 -7.82 33.10 -18.20
CA GLY A 588 -6.76 33.39 -19.16
C GLY A 588 -5.42 33.80 -18.57
N LYS A 589 -5.25 33.67 -17.23
CA LYS A 589 -4.02 34.02 -16.50
C LYS A 589 -3.45 32.80 -15.79
N PRO A 590 -2.15 32.76 -15.57
CA PRO A 590 -1.54 31.77 -14.68
C PRO A 590 -2.18 31.80 -13.29
N LEU A 591 -2.32 30.63 -12.67
CA LEU A 591 -2.99 30.44 -11.38
C LEU A 591 -2.38 31.29 -10.24
N GLY A 592 -1.08 31.66 -10.34
CA GLY A 592 -0.41 32.51 -9.36
C GLY A 592 -0.12 31.85 -7.99
N GLU A 593 -0.44 30.56 -7.83
CA GLU A 593 -0.18 29.82 -6.59
C GLU A 593 1.31 29.56 -6.40
N LYS A 594 1.86 29.91 -5.21
CA LYS A 594 3.27 29.66 -4.86
C LYS A 594 3.58 28.17 -4.69
N ASN A 595 2.60 27.37 -4.24
CA ASN A 595 2.78 25.94 -4.01
C ASN A 595 1.48 25.17 -4.37
N PRO A 596 1.23 24.91 -5.66
CA PRO A 596 0.03 24.21 -6.11
C PRO A 596 0.16 22.68 -5.97
N LYS A 597 0.73 22.19 -4.84
CA LYS A 597 1.02 20.77 -4.61
C LYS A 597 -0.22 19.89 -4.77
N TRP A 598 -1.39 20.37 -4.34
CA TRP A 598 -2.63 19.60 -4.38
C TRP A 598 -3.15 19.32 -5.79
N LEU A 599 -2.78 20.13 -6.79
CA LEU A 599 -3.09 19.83 -8.20
C LEU A 599 -2.30 18.62 -8.73
N GLN A 600 -1.30 18.12 -7.96
CA GLN A 600 -0.51 16.95 -8.32
C GLN A 600 -1.04 15.65 -7.68
N ASP A 601 -2.15 15.71 -6.97
CA ASP A 601 -2.79 14.51 -6.41
C ASP A 601 -3.28 13.60 -7.55
N ASP A 602 -3.23 12.29 -7.34
CA ASP A 602 -3.56 11.34 -8.40
C ASP A 602 -5.02 11.44 -8.84
N TYR A 603 -5.99 11.65 -7.93
CA TYR A 603 -7.38 11.81 -8.35
C TYR A 603 -7.58 12.98 -9.32
N VAL A 604 -6.81 14.07 -9.18
CA VAL A 604 -6.84 15.23 -10.10
C VAL A 604 -6.34 14.83 -11.48
N LYS A 605 -5.28 14.04 -11.54
CA LYS A 605 -4.72 13.50 -12.79
C LYS A 605 -5.70 12.55 -13.47
N PHE A 606 -6.36 11.67 -12.72
CA PHE A 606 -7.36 10.75 -13.25
C PHE A 606 -8.61 11.51 -13.77
N LEU A 607 -9.08 12.54 -13.05
CA LEU A 607 -10.14 13.41 -13.57
C LEU A 607 -9.70 14.14 -14.84
N ARG A 608 -8.45 14.61 -14.92
CA ARG A 608 -7.95 15.26 -16.15
C ARG A 608 -7.80 14.25 -17.30
N PHE A 609 -7.41 13.04 -17.02
CA PHE A 609 -7.39 11.96 -18.01
C PHE A 609 -8.80 11.64 -18.51
N ALA A 610 -9.77 11.48 -17.61
CA ALA A 610 -11.17 11.23 -17.97
C ALA A 610 -11.74 12.38 -18.80
N GLN A 611 -11.52 13.62 -18.39
CA GLN A 611 -11.91 14.82 -19.13
C GLN A 611 -11.33 14.80 -20.55
N TRP A 612 -10.01 14.58 -20.68
CA TRP A 612 -9.35 14.51 -21.99
C TRP A 612 -9.92 13.38 -22.84
N LYS A 613 -10.22 12.23 -22.27
CA LYS A 613 -10.76 11.08 -23.00
C LYS A 613 -12.15 11.37 -23.55
N ILE A 614 -12.99 12.07 -22.77
CA ILE A 614 -14.32 12.52 -23.24
C ILE A 614 -14.19 13.65 -24.27
N GLU A 615 -13.23 14.56 -24.12
CA GLU A 615 -12.91 15.57 -25.15
C GLU A 615 -12.57 14.90 -26.49
N GLN A 616 -11.75 13.84 -26.48
CA GLN A 616 -11.40 13.07 -27.68
C GLN A 616 -12.61 12.36 -28.32
N ALA A 617 -13.51 11.83 -27.50
CA ALA A 617 -14.72 11.18 -27.97
C ALA A 617 -15.79 12.17 -28.47
N GLY A 618 -15.65 13.45 -28.09
CA GLY A 618 -16.58 14.52 -28.42
C GLY A 618 -17.89 14.52 -27.62
N ARG A 619 -18.25 13.39 -27.00
CA ARG A 619 -19.41 13.23 -26.10
C ARG A 619 -19.16 12.10 -25.13
N GLY A 620 -19.83 12.13 -23.98
CA GLY A 620 -19.76 11.05 -22.99
C GLY A 620 -20.05 11.53 -21.59
N VAL A 621 -19.95 10.63 -20.64
CA VAL A 621 -20.22 10.89 -19.23
C VAL A 621 -19.13 10.29 -18.35
N VAL A 622 -18.75 11.02 -17.31
CA VAL A 622 -17.86 10.58 -16.25
C VAL A 622 -18.63 10.49 -14.95
N GLY A 623 -18.52 9.39 -14.22
CA GLY A 623 -19.08 9.22 -12.86
C GLY A 623 -18.00 8.70 -11.92
N MET A 624 -17.49 9.54 -11.03
CA MET A 624 -16.38 9.19 -10.14
C MET A 624 -16.65 9.62 -8.70
N ILE A 625 -16.14 8.81 -7.74
CA ILE A 625 -15.98 9.26 -6.37
C ILE A 625 -14.53 9.70 -6.17
N THR A 626 -14.33 10.85 -5.54
CA THR A 626 -13.01 11.48 -5.36
C THR A 626 -12.92 12.20 -4.02
N ASN A 627 -11.74 12.64 -3.64
CA ASN A 627 -11.56 13.63 -2.59
C ASN A 627 -12.36 14.91 -2.93
N HIS A 628 -13.13 15.43 -1.98
CA HIS A 628 -13.97 16.60 -2.18
C HIS A 628 -13.21 17.94 -2.16
N GLY A 629 -11.90 17.93 -1.87
CA GLY A 629 -11.13 19.17 -1.72
C GLY A 629 -11.12 20.10 -2.94
N TYR A 630 -11.40 19.58 -4.13
CA TYR A 630 -11.47 20.42 -5.33
C TYR A 630 -12.76 21.25 -5.41
N LEU A 631 -13.76 21.01 -4.58
CA LEU A 631 -15.04 21.70 -4.63
C LEU A 631 -14.93 23.15 -4.15
N ASP A 632 -14.20 23.40 -3.08
CA ASP A 632 -14.13 24.68 -2.37
C ASP A 632 -12.73 25.31 -2.31
N ASN A 633 -11.66 24.51 -2.37
CA ASN A 633 -10.31 25.02 -2.18
C ASN A 633 -9.87 25.92 -3.36
N PRO A 634 -9.38 27.13 -3.09
CA PRO A 634 -8.94 28.10 -4.12
C PRO A 634 -7.87 27.59 -5.09
N THR A 635 -7.02 26.65 -4.66
CA THR A 635 -5.98 26.09 -5.52
C THR A 635 -6.54 25.40 -6.76
N PHE A 636 -7.78 24.86 -6.67
CA PHE A 636 -8.41 24.13 -7.77
C PHE A 636 -9.29 25.00 -8.67
N ARG A 637 -9.28 26.34 -8.55
CA ARG A 637 -10.13 27.24 -9.37
C ARG A 637 -9.93 27.07 -10.87
N GLY A 638 -8.69 26.85 -11.32
CA GLY A 638 -8.41 26.57 -12.73
C GLY A 638 -8.95 25.22 -13.20
N MET A 639 -8.88 24.19 -12.33
CA MET A 639 -9.50 22.89 -12.61
C MET A 639 -11.02 23.02 -12.76
N ARG A 640 -11.69 23.69 -11.82
CA ARG A 640 -13.15 23.88 -11.87
C ARG A 640 -13.57 24.62 -13.11
N GLN A 641 -12.90 25.72 -13.45
CA GLN A 641 -13.17 26.47 -14.68
C GLN A 641 -13.03 25.59 -15.93
N ARG A 642 -11.92 24.80 -16.01
CA ARG A 642 -11.67 23.94 -17.15
C ARG A 642 -12.70 22.80 -17.27
N LEU A 643 -13.19 22.26 -16.16
CA LEU A 643 -14.30 21.30 -16.14
C LEU A 643 -15.58 21.93 -16.66
N MET A 644 -15.96 23.15 -16.22
CA MET A 644 -17.12 23.87 -16.70
C MET A 644 -17.06 24.17 -18.20
N GLN A 645 -15.88 24.49 -18.72
CA GLN A 645 -15.69 24.75 -20.17
C GLN A 645 -15.81 23.48 -21.03
N THR A 646 -15.54 22.29 -20.41
CA THR A 646 -15.56 21.02 -21.16
C THR A 646 -16.93 20.35 -21.16
N PHE A 647 -17.62 20.34 -20.03
CA PHE A 647 -18.86 19.61 -19.84
C PHE A 647 -20.10 20.52 -19.91
N ASP A 648 -21.23 19.96 -20.28
CA ASP A 648 -22.51 20.65 -20.36
C ASP A 648 -23.23 20.70 -19.01
N ASP A 649 -23.19 19.59 -18.26
CA ASP A 649 -23.72 19.51 -16.91
C ASP A 649 -22.70 18.87 -15.97
N ILE A 650 -22.68 19.38 -14.75
CA ILE A 650 -21.86 18.89 -13.65
C ILE A 650 -22.76 18.68 -12.43
N TYR A 651 -22.82 17.47 -11.92
CA TYR A 651 -23.54 17.12 -10.70
C TYR A 651 -22.51 16.74 -9.64
N VAL A 652 -22.62 17.32 -8.46
CA VAL A 652 -21.73 17.05 -7.32
C VAL A 652 -22.57 16.68 -6.10
N LEU A 653 -22.44 15.44 -5.64
CA LEU A 653 -22.98 14.98 -4.38
C LEU A 653 -21.84 14.93 -3.36
N ASP A 654 -21.79 15.94 -2.47
CA ASP A 654 -20.78 15.97 -1.39
C ASP A 654 -21.21 15.02 -0.28
N LEU A 655 -20.41 13.98 -0.06
CA LEU A 655 -20.63 12.97 0.97
C LEU A 655 -19.95 13.34 2.30
N HIS A 656 -19.22 14.45 2.34
CA HIS A 656 -18.56 14.97 3.54
C HIS A 656 -17.66 13.95 4.25
N GLY A 657 -17.68 13.87 5.56
CA GLY A 657 -16.89 12.93 6.35
C GLY A 657 -15.46 13.39 6.60
N ASN A 658 -15.16 14.69 6.47
CA ASN A 658 -13.82 15.24 6.65
C ASN A 658 -13.50 15.46 8.13
N SER A 659 -12.84 14.47 8.76
CA SER A 659 -12.45 14.57 10.17
C SER A 659 -11.31 15.58 10.41
N LEU A 660 -10.52 15.91 9.39
CA LEU A 660 -9.48 16.95 9.46
C LEU A 660 -10.08 18.34 9.55
N LYS A 661 -11.21 18.59 8.88
CA LYS A 661 -12.01 19.82 8.99
C LYS A 661 -12.95 19.80 10.21
N LYS A 662 -13.07 18.66 10.92
CA LYS A 662 -14.02 18.46 12.04
C LYS A 662 -15.47 18.73 11.60
N GLU A 663 -15.82 18.24 10.41
CA GLU A 663 -17.18 18.40 9.88
C GLU A 663 -18.22 17.74 10.81
N SER A 664 -19.37 18.39 10.91
CA SER A 664 -20.53 17.92 11.65
C SER A 664 -21.78 18.22 10.83
N CYS A 665 -22.84 17.44 11.02
CA CYS A 665 -24.12 17.70 10.35
C CYS A 665 -24.65 19.10 10.70
N PRO A 666 -25.42 19.75 9.82
CA PRO A 666 -26.02 21.05 10.09
C PRO A 666 -26.89 21.12 11.36
N ASP A 667 -27.47 19.99 11.76
CA ASP A 667 -28.25 19.82 13.00
C ASP A 667 -27.37 19.58 14.24
N GLY A 668 -26.06 19.57 14.11
CA GLY A 668 -25.10 19.27 15.18
C GLY A 668 -24.83 17.76 15.39
N GLY A 669 -25.42 16.89 14.60
CA GLY A 669 -25.17 15.45 14.62
C GLY A 669 -23.77 15.08 14.15
N LYS A 670 -23.41 13.80 14.36
CA LYS A 670 -22.11 13.27 13.90
C LYS A 670 -22.17 12.98 12.40
N ASP A 671 -21.20 13.51 11.68
CA ASP A 671 -20.94 13.12 10.30
C ASP A 671 -19.82 12.08 10.22
N LYS A 672 -19.98 11.06 9.36
CA LYS A 672 -19.03 9.97 9.16
C LYS A 672 -18.73 9.77 7.69
N ASN A 673 -17.45 9.52 7.41
CA ASN A 673 -17.01 9.17 6.06
C ASN A 673 -17.54 7.80 5.63
N VAL A 674 -17.84 7.65 4.34
CA VAL A 674 -18.21 6.35 3.74
C VAL A 674 -17.01 5.40 3.63
N PHE A 675 -15.80 5.91 3.76
CA PHE A 675 -14.55 5.15 3.85
C PHE A 675 -13.90 5.29 5.24
N ASP A 676 -12.89 4.47 5.51
CA ASP A 676 -12.03 4.60 6.70
C ASP A 676 -10.86 5.56 6.44
N ILE A 677 -11.18 6.81 6.01
CA ILE A 677 -10.21 7.87 5.76
C ILE A 677 -10.59 9.17 6.46
N GLN A 678 -9.63 10.11 6.54
CA GLN A 678 -9.82 11.38 7.22
C GLN A 678 -10.30 12.50 6.28
N GLN A 679 -10.08 12.36 4.98
CA GLN A 679 -10.46 13.35 3.97
C GLN A 679 -11.91 13.11 3.52
N GLY A 680 -12.69 14.19 3.40
CA GLY A 680 -14.04 14.11 2.84
C GLY A 680 -14.04 13.72 1.37
N VAL A 681 -15.13 13.12 0.93
CA VAL A 681 -15.29 12.62 -0.45
C VAL A 681 -16.58 13.10 -1.08
N ALA A 682 -16.58 13.18 -2.40
CA ALA A 682 -17.75 13.54 -3.20
C ALA A 682 -17.89 12.62 -4.41
N ILE A 683 -19.12 12.32 -4.79
CA ILE A 683 -19.45 11.70 -6.08
C ILE A 683 -19.73 12.83 -7.08
N ALA A 684 -19.10 12.76 -8.25
CA ALA A 684 -19.37 13.74 -9.30
C ALA A 684 -19.71 13.06 -10.62
N PHE A 685 -20.68 13.67 -11.34
CA PHE A 685 -20.99 13.29 -12.72
C PHE A 685 -20.73 14.48 -13.64
N PHE A 686 -20.01 14.24 -14.73
CA PHE A 686 -19.68 15.23 -15.73
C PHE A 686 -20.24 14.76 -17.08
N VAL A 687 -21.18 15.50 -17.63
CA VAL A 687 -21.94 15.12 -18.83
C VAL A 687 -21.54 16.02 -19.99
N LYS A 688 -21.11 15.43 -21.12
CA LYS A 688 -20.87 16.12 -22.40
C LYS A 688 -21.75 15.49 -23.48
N ARG A 689 -22.76 16.22 -23.92
CA ARG A 689 -23.73 15.69 -24.91
C ARG A 689 -23.18 15.66 -26.33
N GLY A 690 -22.20 16.49 -26.63
CA GLY A 690 -21.74 16.76 -27.99
C GLY A 690 -22.65 17.76 -28.72
N GLY A 691 -22.06 18.49 -29.63
CA GLY A 691 -22.75 19.54 -30.39
C GLY A 691 -21.99 20.87 -30.41
N LYS A 692 -22.64 21.98 -30.67
CA LYS A 692 -21.99 23.30 -30.69
C LYS A 692 -21.49 23.67 -29.30
N GLU A 693 -20.33 24.35 -29.28
CA GLU A 693 -19.82 25.00 -28.07
C GLU A 693 -20.93 25.81 -27.39
N LYS A 694 -21.16 25.54 -26.14
CA LYS A 694 -22.16 26.15 -25.27
C LYS A 694 -21.46 27.05 -24.25
N ASP A 695 -22.24 27.95 -23.68
CA ASP A 695 -21.86 28.69 -22.47
C ASP A 695 -21.45 27.72 -21.34
N ASP A 696 -20.87 28.26 -20.29
CA ASP A 696 -20.37 27.45 -19.14
C ASP A 696 -21.38 26.39 -18.63
N ALA A 697 -20.86 25.29 -18.08
CA ALA A 697 -21.65 24.17 -17.60
C ALA A 697 -22.72 24.59 -16.57
N LEU A 698 -23.86 23.91 -16.61
CA LEU A 698 -24.82 23.96 -15.52
C LEU A 698 -24.32 23.08 -14.34
N VAL A 699 -23.98 23.72 -13.24
CA VAL A 699 -23.45 23.05 -12.05
C VAL A 699 -24.55 22.83 -11.01
N ARG A 700 -24.69 21.60 -10.53
CA ARG A 700 -25.66 21.21 -9.51
C ARG A 700 -24.94 20.55 -8.34
N HIS A 701 -25.41 20.87 -7.16
CA HIS A 701 -24.82 20.40 -5.90
C HIS A 701 -25.90 19.77 -5.00
N ALA A 702 -25.52 18.75 -4.26
CA ALA A 702 -26.30 18.19 -3.17
C ALA A 702 -25.36 17.74 -2.05
N ASP A 703 -25.85 17.83 -0.82
CA ASP A 703 -25.14 17.42 0.40
C ASP A 703 -25.76 16.14 0.96
N LEU A 704 -24.91 15.19 1.37
CA LEU A 704 -25.34 13.98 2.08
C LEU A 704 -24.60 13.87 3.42
N TRP A 705 -25.25 14.30 4.47
CA TRP A 705 -24.77 14.26 5.84
C TRP A 705 -25.26 13.02 6.58
N GLY A 706 -24.56 12.63 7.65
CA GLY A 706 -25.02 11.61 8.58
C GLY A 706 -24.00 10.53 8.91
N THR A 707 -24.49 9.46 9.53
CA THR A 707 -23.65 8.28 9.80
C THR A 707 -23.33 7.52 8.51
N ARG A 708 -22.35 6.64 8.56
CA ARG A 708 -21.99 5.80 7.40
C ARG A 708 -23.18 4.95 6.94
N GLU A 709 -23.88 4.37 7.87
CA GLU A 709 -25.02 3.50 7.62
C GLU A 709 -26.15 4.25 6.94
N SER A 710 -26.52 5.45 7.45
CA SER A 710 -27.56 6.27 6.84
C SER A 710 -27.21 6.73 5.43
N LYS A 711 -25.95 7.06 5.17
CA LYS A 711 -25.46 7.38 3.83
C LYS A 711 -25.54 6.17 2.89
N TYR A 712 -25.23 4.98 3.37
CA TYR A 712 -25.36 3.75 2.58
C TYR A 712 -26.82 3.42 2.23
N GLU A 713 -27.72 3.57 3.18
CA GLU A 713 -29.15 3.39 2.93
C GLU A 713 -29.66 4.36 1.87
N TRP A 714 -29.29 5.63 1.98
CA TRP A 714 -29.65 6.67 1.02
C TRP A 714 -29.09 6.38 -0.38
N LEU A 715 -27.81 6.03 -0.48
CA LEU A 715 -27.15 5.70 -1.75
C LEU A 715 -27.74 4.44 -2.40
N ASN A 716 -28.23 3.48 -1.63
CA ASN A 716 -28.91 2.30 -2.16
C ASN A 716 -30.31 2.62 -2.67
N ALA A 717 -31.01 3.53 -2.02
CA ALA A 717 -32.41 3.86 -2.35
C ALA A 717 -32.54 4.79 -3.57
N LEU A 718 -31.61 5.73 -3.74
CA LEU A 718 -31.70 6.79 -4.74
C LEU A 718 -30.64 6.68 -5.85
N ASP A 719 -30.83 7.44 -6.89
CA ASP A 719 -29.88 7.68 -7.99
C ASP A 719 -29.84 9.18 -8.34
N LEU A 720 -29.10 9.56 -9.38
CA LEU A 720 -28.97 10.96 -9.80
C LEU A 720 -30.32 11.62 -10.14
N GLN A 721 -31.27 10.90 -10.73
CA GLN A 721 -32.57 11.45 -11.15
C GLN A 721 -33.47 11.70 -9.95
N HIS A 722 -33.32 10.95 -8.88
CA HIS A 722 -34.12 11.06 -7.65
C HIS A 722 -33.43 11.87 -6.55
N THR A 723 -32.24 12.40 -6.82
CA THR A 723 -31.51 13.29 -5.91
C THR A 723 -32.01 14.72 -6.07
N GLU A 724 -32.25 15.40 -4.95
CA GLU A 724 -32.60 16.82 -4.97
C GLU A 724 -31.37 17.69 -5.17
N TRP A 725 -31.33 18.40 -6.31
CA TRP A 725 -30.18 19.19 -6.70
C TRP A 725 -30.41 20.68 -6.52
N GLN A 726 -29.46 21.36 -5.88
CA GLN A 726 -29.38 22.82 -5.90
C GLN A 726 -28.53 23.28 -7.08
N GLU A 727 -29.09 24.16 -7.94
CA GLU A 727 -28.33 24.78 -9.02
C GLU A 727 -27.38 25.85 -8.47
N LEU A 728 -26.12 25.79 -8.90
CA LEU A 728 -25.08 26.74 -8.54
C LEU A 728 -24.78 27.67 -9.74
N LYS A 729 -24.27 28.87 -9.42
CA LYS A 729 -23.72 29.84 -10.38
C LYS A 729 -22.25 30.12 -10.03
N PRO A 730 -21.34 29.21 -10.34
CA PRO A 730 -19.93 29.44 -10.05
C PRO A 730 -19.39 30.64 -10.80
N ALA A 731 -18.75 31.55 -10.12
CA ALA A 731 -18.23 32.78 -10.69
C ALA A 731 -16.75 32.98 -10.38
N SER A 732 -16.07 33.76 -11.23
CA SER A 732 -14.71 34.26 -10.98
C SER A 732 -14.66 34.98 -9.63
N PRO A 733 -13.53 34.91 -8.89
CA PRO A 733 -12.26 34.27 -9.27
C PRO A 733 -12.17 32.80 -8.87
N PHE A 734 -13.13 32.22 -8.12
CA PHE A 734 -12.96 30.92 -7.50
C PHE A 734 -13.70 29.78 -8.19
N HIS A 735 -14.80 30.08 -8.93
CA HIS A 735 -15.63 29.07 -9.61
C HIS A 735 -16.04 27.91 -8.68
N LEU A 736 -16.55 28.20 -7.48
CA LEU A 736 -16.81 27.20 -6.43
C LEU A 736 -17.94 26.23 -6.84
N PHE A 737 -17.79 24.96 -6.48
CA PHE A 737 -18.77 23.89 -6.66
C PHE A 737 -19.54 23.56 -5.37
N VAL A 738 -19.59 24.50 -4.45
CA VAL A 738 -20.37 24.45 -3.21
C VAL A 738 -21.32 25.64 -3.14
N PRO A 739 -22.47 25.51 -2.46
CA PRO A 739 -23.37 26.63 -2.24
C PRO A 739 -22.67 27.79 -1.53
N ARG A 740 -22.84 28.98 -2.01
CA ARG A 740 -22.30 30.20 -1.43
C ARG A 740 -23.29 31.35 -1.52
N ASP A 741 -23.49 32.03 -0.40
CA ASP A 741 -24.19 33.29 -0.40
C ASP A 741 -23.26 34.40 -0.95
N SER A 742 -23.50 34.81 -2.19
CA SER A 742 -22.75 35.91 -2.83
C SER A 742 -23.31 37.29 -2.52
N SER A 743 -24.44 37.41 -1.82
CA SER A 743 -25.08 38.70 -1.52
C SER A 743 -24.15 39.64 -0.72
N LEU A 744 -23.32 39.09 0.12
CA LEU A 744 -22.36 39.82 0.95
C LEU A 744 -21.04 40.14 0.20
N GLU A 745 -20.78 39.51 -0.92
CA GLU A 745 -19.49 39.59 -1.64
C GLU A 745 -19.24 41.00 -2.17
N ALA A 746 -20.26 41.63 -2.76
CA ALA A 746 -20.17 42.99 -3.26
C ALA A 746 -19.89 44.02 -2.14
N GLY A 747 -20.45 43.78 -0.95
CA GLY A 747 -20.16 44.56 0.25
C GLY A 747 -18.71 44.35 0.73
N TYR A 748 -18.28 43.11 0.75
CA TYR A 748 -16.94 42.74 1.19
C TYR A 748 -15.84 43.36 0.30
N HIS A 749 -15.99 43.31 -1.02
CA HIS A 749 -15.03 43.87 -1.98
C HIS A 749 -14.96 45.40 -2.01
N ARG A 750 -15.83 46.08 -1.27
CA ARG A 750 -15.71 47.56 -1.09
C ARG A 750 -14.63 47.93 -0.04
N PHE A 751 -14.18 46.98 0.77
CA PHE A 751 -13.13 47.20 1.73
C PHE A 751 -11.76 46.94 1.11
N PHE A 752 -10.72 47.59 1.68
CA PHE A 752 -9.35 47.33 1.28
C PHE A 752 -8.98 45.90 1.58
N SER A 753 -8.25 45.23 0.68
CA SER A 753 -7.61 43.98 1.02
C SER A 753 -6.41 44.23 1.94
N VAL A 754 -6.17 43.28 2.88
CA VAL A 754 -5.06 43.41 3.81
C VAL A 754 -3.70 43.51 3.11
N PRO A 755 -3.41 42.76 2.00
CA PRO A 755 -2.16 42.93 1.25
C PRO A 755 -2.04 44.27 0.52
N GLU A 756 -3.12 44.91 0.13
CA GLU A 756 -3.09 46.26 -0.46
C GLU A 756 -2.77 47.31 0.60
N LEU A 757 -3.33 47.16 1.79
CA LEU A 757 -3.05 48.09 2.90
C LEU A 757 -1.65 47.88 3.48
N PHE A 758 -1.20 46.63 3.57
CA PHE A 758 0.10 46.23 4.08
C PHE A 758 0.89 45.41 3.03
N PRO A 759 1.50 46.11 2.04
CA PRO A 759 2.21 45.43 0.94
C PRO A 759 3.46 44.68 1.38
N VAL A 760 4.06 45.08 2.50
CA VAL A 760 5.14 44.33 3.15
C VAL A 760 4.53 43.40 4.20
N ASN A 761 4.45 42.12 3.84
CA ASN A 761 3.83 41.11 4.69
C ASN A 761 4.56 39.77 4.60
N SER A 762 4.50 38.98 5.66
CA SER A 762 5.04 37.62 5.73
C SER A 762 4.32 36.84 6.84
N VAL A 763 4.57 35.54 6.92
CA VAL A 763 4.23 34.79 8.14
C VAL A 763 5.22 35.14 9.25
N GLY A 764 4.90 34.81 10.51
CA GLY A 764 5.79 35.02 11.65
C GLY A 764 7.13 34.25 11.54
N ILE A 765 8.03 34.52 12.41
CA ILE A 765 9.33 33.86 12.55
C ILE A 765 9.09 32.37 12.84
N VAL A 766 9.89 31.51 12.25
CA VAL A 766 9.93 30.08 12.59
C VAL A 766 11.28 29.74 13.18
N THR A 767 11.29 29.40 14.44
CA THR A 767 12.52 29.06 15.19
C THR A 767 12.95 27.62 14.91
N ALA A 768 12.01 26.69 14.72
CA ALA A 768 12.19 25.25 14.67
C ALA A 768 12.69 24.62 16.00
N ARG A 769 13.19 25.39 16.94
CA ARG A 769 13.71 24.95 18.25
C ARG A 769 13.46 26.03 19.32
N ASP A 770 12.21 26.27 19.66
CA ASP A 770 11.78 27.30 20.63
C ASP A 770 12.55 27.23 21.95
N GLY A 771 12.73 26.05 22.51
CA GLY A 771 13.44 25.83 23.76
C GLY A 771 14.94 26.22 23.73
N LEU A 772 15.53 26.37 22.53
CA LEU A 772 16.88 26.87 22.35
C LEU A 772 16.91 28.39 22.06
N THR A 773 15.93 28.88 21.30
CA THR A 773 16.01 30.20 20.68
C THR A 773 15.20 31.28 21.39
N ILE A 774 14.22 30.89 22.23
CA ILE A 774 13.31 31.80 22.90
C ILE A 774 13.40 31.61 24.42
N HIS A 775 13.69 32.68 25.17
CA HIS A 775 13.83 32.66 26.62
C HIS A 775 13.07 33.80 27.28
N TRP A 776 12.90 33.74 28.59
CA TRP A 776 12.20 34.76 29.35
C TRP A 776 12.99 36.04 29.54
N SER A 777 14.31 35.95 29.62
CA SER A 777 15.17 37.13 29.86
C SER A 777 16.24 37.28 28.77
N PRO A 778 16.72 38.52 28.53
CA PRO A 778 17.85 38.79 27.63
C PRO A 778 19.13 38.04 28.05
N GLU A 779 19.33 37.87 29.36
CA GLU A 779 20.50 37.22 29.95
C GLU A 779 20.53 35.73 29.60
N GLU A 780 19.38 35.05 29.67
CA GLU A 780 19.27 33.64 29.28
C GLU A 780 19.55 33.44 27.80
N VAL A 781 19.00 34.29 26.91
CA VAL A 781 19.34 34.30 25.48
C VAL A 781 20.84 34.44 25.27
N TRP A 782 21.42 35.46 25.91
CA TRP A 782 22.84 35.75 25.75
C TRP A 782 23.73 34.57 26.20
N LYS A 783 23.44 34.03 27.39
CA LYS A 783 24.13 32.84 27.91
C LYS A 783 24.01 31.67 26.95
N THR A 784 22.80 31.38 26.42
CA THR A 784 22.56 30.33 25.46
C THR A 784 23.37 30.53 24.19
N VAL A 785 23.39 31.74 23.61
CA VAL A 785 24.14 32.06 22.39
C VAL A 785 25.64 31.82 22.58
N ILE A 786 26.22 32.30 23.68
CA ILE A 786 27.66 32.13 23.91
C ILE A 786 28.04 30.67 24.14
N VAL A 787 27.25 29.93 24.92
CA VAL A 787 27.54 28.53 25.20
C VAL A 787 27.30 27.67 23.98
N PHE A 788 26.13 27.78 23.34
CA PHE A 788 25.75 26.97 22.21
C PHE A 788 26.67 27.18 21.01
N SER A 789 27.11 28.42 20.71
CA SER A 789 27.96 28.72 19.55
C SER A 789 29.34 28.03 19.61
N ARG A 790 29.82 27.68 20.82
CA ARG A 790 31.16 27.10 21.05
C ARG A 790 31.14 25.63 21.44
N MET A 791 29.95 25.07 21.66
CA MET A 791 29.78 23.68 22.10
C MET A 791 29.98 22.72 20.91
N GLU A 792 30.54 21.55 21.18
CA GLU A 792 30.59 20.48 20.18
C GLU A 792 29.14 20.12 19.72
N PRO A 793 28.88 19.92 18.40
CA PRO A 793 27.52 19.77 17.87
C PRO A 793 26.69 18.67 18.51
N GLU A 794 27.26 17.50 18.80
CA GLU A 794 26.51 16.40 19.43
C GLU A 794 26.27 16.61 20.92
N LEU A 795 27.20 17.27 21.62
CA LEU A 795 26.96 17.71 23.00
C LEU A 795 25.88 18.80 23.06
N ALA A 796 25.87 19.72 22.10
CA ALA A 796 24.81 20.72 21.99
C ALA A 796 23.45 20.09 21.72
N ARG A 797 23.39 19.08 20.83
CA ARG A 797 22.18 18.34 20.52
C ARG A 797 21.59 17.67 21.76
N GLN A 798 22.42 17.00 22.54
CA GLN A 798 22.01 16.32 23.77
C GLN A 798 21.63 17.31 24.87
N GLY A 799 22.49 18.30 25.14
CA GLY A 799 22.30 19.26 26.21
C GLY A 799 21.04 20.12 26.08
N TYR A 800 20.71 20.55 24.86
CA TYR A 800 19.51 21.32 24.55
C TYR A 800 18.34 20.47 24.05
N LYS A 801 18.45 19.14 24.01
CA LYS A 801 17.40 18.19 23.57
C LYS A 801 16.87 18.50 22.17
N LEU A 802 17.76 18.80 21.22
CA LEU A 802 17.38 19.33 19.91
C LEU A 802 16.83 18.29 18.93
N GLY A 803 16.93 16.99 19.23
CA GLY A 803 16.51 15.92 18.35
C GLY A 803 17.35 15.81 17.07
N LYS A 804 16.84 15.16 16.04
CA LYS A 804 17.53 15.00 14.74
C LYS A 804 17.51 16.31 13.95
N ASP A 805 18.52 16.50 13.11
CA ASP A 805 18.55 17.62 12.16
C ASP A 805 17.38 17.52 11.18
N ALA A 806 16.75 18.66 10.91
CA ALA A 806 15.72 18.78 9.89
C ALA A 806 16.32 19.29 8.58
N ARG A 807 15.56 19.23 7.47
CA ARG A 807 15.97 19.73 6.18
C ARG A 807 16.42 21.20 6.24
N ASP A 808 15.66 22.03 6.94
CA ASP A 808 15.83 23.48 6.96
C ASP A 808 16.48 24.01 8.26
N TRP A 809 16.77 23.15 9.24
CA TRP A 809 17.47 23.52 10.46
C TRP A 809 18.46 22.43 10.91
N LYS A 810 19.71 22.81 11.16
CA LYS A 810 20.78 21.92 11.62
C LYS A 810 21.58 22.60 12.71
N VAL A 811 22.04 21.83 13.71
CA VAL A 811 22.86 22.34 14.81
C VAL A 811 24.08 23.08 14.30
N THR A 812 24.82 22.50 13.37
CA THR A 812 26.04 23.10 12.79
C THR A 812 25.78 24.40 12.03
N LEU A 813 24.64 24.52 11.33
CA LEU A 813 24.27 25.76 10.64
C LEU A 813 23.87 26.87 11.64
N ALA A 814 23.16 26.52 12.69
CA ALA A 814 22.77 27.47 13.74
C ALA A 814 23.99 28.01 14.51
N GLN A 815 24.95 27.13 14.84
CA GLN A 815 26.22 27.53 15.46
C GLN A 815 27.04 28.42 14.55
N LYS A 816 27.13 28.06 13.25
CA LYS A 816 27.85 28.85 12.25
C LYS A 816 27.24 30.24 12.10
N ASP A 817 25.92 30.36 12.02
CA ASP A 817 25.22 31.64 11.95
C ASP A 817 25.58 32.56 13.13
N LEU A 818 25.59 32.02 14.35
CA LEU A 818 26.00 32.79 15.54
C LEU A 818 27.45 33.27 15.47
N LEU A 819 28.38 32.41 15.06
CA LEU A 819 29.79 32.74 14.94
C LEU A 819 30.06 33.77 13.82
N ASP A 820 29.46 33.53 12.64
CA ASP A 820 29.62 34.42 11.47
C ASP A 820 29.00 35.82 11.76
N SER A 821 27.90 35.85 12.52
CA SER A 821 27.23 37.10 12.89
C SER A 821 28.02 37.96 13.91
N GLY A 822 29.05 37.40 14.55
CA GLY A 822 29.76 38.02 15.66
C GLY A 822 28.81 38.27 16.84
N PRO A 823 28.77 37.40 17.84
CA PRO A 823 27.79 37.54 18.95
C PRO A 823 27.91 38.88 19.66
N THR A 824 26.84 39.66 19.66
CA THR A 824 26.71 40.94 20.40
C THR A 824 25.36 40.96 21.17
N ARG A 825 25.33 41.66 22.29
CA ARG A 825 24.12 41.83 23.07
C ARG A 825 23.02 42.61 22.35
N GLU A 826 23.39 43.47 21.40
CA GLU A 826 22.48 44.28 20.60
C GLU A 826 21.54 43.46 19.72
N LYS A 827 21.93 42.22 19.41
CA LYS A 827 21.07 41.27 18.64
C LYS A 827 20.10 40.48 19.52
N VAL A 828 20.14 40.68 20.85
CA VAL A 828 19.13 40.15 21.76
C VAL A 828 17.95 41.08 21.75
N VAL A 829 16.81 40.65 21.22
CA VAL A 829 15.64 41.48 20.97
C VAL A 829 14.39 40.86 21.57
N PRO A 830 13.38 41.69 21.95
CA PRO A 830 12.07 41.15 22.32
C PRO A 830 11.38 40.49 21.14
N ILE A 831 10.63 39.42 21.42
CA ILE A 831 9.82 38.71 20.47
C ILE A 831 8.42 38.42 21.07
N LEU A 832 7.39 38.76 20.35
CA LEU A 832 6.04 38.35 20.71
C LEU A 832 5.89 36.84 20.36
N TYR A 833 5.98 36.02 21.40
CA TYR A 833 5.99 34.54 21.25
C TYR A 833 4.58 33.97 21.08
N ARG A 834 3.65 34.51 21.84
CA ARG A 834 2.19 34.25 21.75
C ARG A 834 1.43 35.53 21.98
N PRO A 835 0.15 35.63 21.66
CA PRO A 835 -0.62 36.82 22.05
C PRO A 835 -0.45 37.15 23.52
N PHE A 836 0.03 38.38 23.79
CA PHE A 836 0.32 38.91 25.16
C PHE A 836 1.51 38.23 25.88
N ASP A 837 2.29 37.37 25.20
CA ASP A 837 3.49 36.72 25.78
C ASP A 837 4.73 37.25 25.05
N VAL A 838 5.40 38.22 25.63
CA VAL A 838 6.65 38.80 25.10
C VAL A 838 7.83 38.13 25.79
N ARG A 839 8.73 37.57 24.99
CA ARG A 839 9.97 36.93 25.42
C ARG A 839 11.16 37.57 24.71
N HIS A 840 12.31 36.89 24.72
CA HIS A 840 13.53 37.36 24.08
C HIS A 840 14.13 36.28 23.18
N THR A 841 14.74 36.73 22.10
CA THR A 841 15.48 35.88 21.16
C THR A 841 16.74 36.55 20.64
N TYR A 842 17.62 35.82 19.99
CA TYR A 842 18.79 36.34 19.29
C TYR A 842 18.50 36.39 17.79
N TYR A 843 18.46 37.58 17.21
CA TYR A 843 18.05 37.77 15.83
C TYR A 843 19.22 38.14 14.94
N THR A 844 19.59 37.27 13.99
CA THR A 844 20.66 37.50 12.97
C THR A 844 20.12 37.94 11.62
N GLY A 845 18.88 37.64 11.32
CA GLY A 845 18.24 37.86 10.02
C GLY A 845 18.61 36.82 8.94
N HIS A 846 19.45 35.84 9.25
CA HIS A 846 19.89 34.82 8.30
C HIS A 846 19.00 33.58 8.33
N SER A 847 18.51 33.14 7.15
CA SER A 847 17.72 31.91 7.00
C SER A 847 18.58 30.66 7.22
N ARG A 848 17.98 29.62 7.80
CA ARG A 848 18.63 28.37 8.19
C ARG A 848 19.74 28.51 9.23
N GLY A 849 19.74 29.64 9.94
CA GLY A 849 20.68 29.94 11.03
C GLY A 849 20.16 29.55 12.40
N PHE A 850 20.50 30.34 13.42
CA PHE A 850 20.02 30.17 14.78
C PHE A 850 18.48 30.16 14.82
N ILE A 851 17.87 31.11 14.10
CA ILE A 851 16.45 31.09 13.74
C ILE A 851 16.31 30.45 12.36
N CYS A 852 15.46 29.46 12.23
CA CYS A 852 15.24 28.71 10.99
C CYS A 852 14.77 29.62 9.84
N MET A 853 13.70 30.41 10.09
CA MET A 853 13.14 31.35 9.12
C MET A 853 12.89 32.69 9.80
N PRO A 854 13.82 33.63 9.74
CA PRO A 854 13.78 34.91 10.47
C PRO A 854 12.86 35.96 9.84
N ARG A 855 12.41 35.78 8.59
CA ARG A 855 11.53 36.70 7.85
C ARG A 855 12.05 38.15 7.80
N PRO A 856 13.26 38.38 7.32
CA PRO A 856 13.87 39.70 7.33
C PRO A 856 13.12 40.73 6.50
N GLU A 857 12.33 40.28 5.50
CA GLU A 857 11.48 41.15 4.66
C GLU A 857 10.50 42.00 5.46
N VAL A 858 10.02 41.49 6.60
CA VAL A 858 9.13 42.19 7.54
C VAL A 858 9.86 42.58 8.82
N MET A 859 10.57 41.64 9.45
CA MET A 859 11.10 41.83 10.80
C MET A 859 12.20 42.90 10.90
N ARG A 860 12.94 43.17 9.80
CA ARG A 860 13.88 44.31 9.77
C ARG A 860 13.20 45.64 10.01
N HIS A 861 11.93 45.80 9.60
CA HIS A 861 11.19 47.05 9.83
C HIS A 861 10.75 47.19 11.26
N MET A 862 10.49 46.08 11.95
CA MET A 862 10.18 46.06 13.37
C MET A 862 11.39 46.31 14.29
N LEU A 863 12.62 46.09 13.74
CA LEU A 863 13.88 46.30 14.45
C LEU A 863 14.53 47.65 14.14
N ALA A 864 14.09 48.37 13.13
CA ALA A 864 14.68 49.63 12.69
C ALA A 864 14.30 50.83 13.62
N GLY A 865 13.32 50.70 14.46
CA GLY A 865 12.80 51.73 15.36
C GLY A 865 11.39 51.39 15.84
N GLU A 866 10.74 52.31 16.49
CA GLU A 866 9.34 52.20 16.93
C GLU A 866 8.45 51.97 15.71
N ASN A 867 7.78 50.83 15.65
CA ASN A 867 6.88 50.45 14.55
C ASN A 867 5.80 49.52 15.06
N LEU A 868 4.71 49.41 14.28
CA LEU A 868 3.57 48.51 14.59
C LEU A 868 3.30 47.55 13.44
N ALA A 869 3.14 46.31 13.76
CA ALA A 869 2.71 45.26 12.83
C ALA A 869 1.29 44.81 13.16
N VAL A 870 0.46 44.63 12.12
CA VAL A 870 -0.83 43.97 12.26
C VAL A 870 -0.63 42.48 12.06
N MET A 871 -1.11 41.69 12.99
CA MET A 871 -1.06 40.23 12.94
C MET A 871 -2.47 39.65 12.86
N MET A 872 -2.64 38.64 12.01
CA MET A 872 -3.90 37.92 11.89
C MET A 872 -3.66 36.47 11.45
N PRO A 873 -4.49 35.52 11.91
CA PRO A 873 -4.39 34.14 11.47
C PRO A 873 -4.80 34.04 9.99
N LYS A 874 -4.10 33.16 9.26
CA LYS A 874 -4.43 32.86 7.87
C LYS A 874 -5.76 32.13 7.74
N ARG A 875 -6.19 31.40 8.78
CA ARG A 875 -7.46 30.67 8.86
C ARG A 875 -8.06 30.87 10.23
N VAL A 876 -9.37 30.98 10.27
CA VAL A 876 -10.15 30.99 11.50
C VAL A 876 -10.86 29.64 11.61
N GLU A 877 -10.58 28.90 12.67
CA GLU A 877 -11.12 27.57 12.91
C GLU A 877 -12.39 27.57 13.80
N HIS A 878 -12.80 28.74 14.30
CA HIS A 878 -13.95 28.86 15.19
C HIS A 878 -15.15 29.50 14.49
N VAL A 879 -16.31 28.93 14.74
CA VAL A 879 -17.60 29.49 14.32
C VAL A 879 -17.97 30.63 15.29
N GLY A 880 -18.24 31.80 14.76
CA GLY A 880 -18.63 32.97 15.56
C GLY A 880 -17.99 34.27 15.08
N ALA A 881 -18.07 35.32 15.93
CA ALA A 881 -17.48 36.59 15.58
C ALA A 881 -15.96 36.54 15.50
N TRP A 882 -15.38 37.15 14.48
CA TRP A 882 -13.96 37.17 14.25
C TRP A 882 -13.23 38.17 15.12
N HIS A 883 -12.35 37.71 16.00
CA HIS A 883 -11.62 38.54 16.98
C HIS A 883 -10.08 38.32 16.90
N HIS A 884 -9.57 37.90 15.77
CA HIS A 884 -8.21 37.36 15.65
C HIS A 884 -7.26 38.38 14.98
N ALA A 885 -7.45 39.67 15.15
CA ALA A 885 -6.48 40.70 14.76
C ALA A 885 -5.78 41.25 15.98
N PHE A 886 -4.46 41.25 15.95
CA PHE A 886 -3.60 41.78 17.02
C PHE A 886 -2.63 42.79 16.44
N VAL A 887 -2.10 43.63 17.29
CA VAL A 887 -1.02 44.58 16.99
C VAL A 887 0.19 44.23 17.81
N ALA A 888 1.36 44.20 17.18
CA ALA A 888 2.64 43.99 17.84
C ALA A 888 3.59 45.16 17.57
N ASP A 889 4.37 45.53 18.59
CA ASP A 889 5.49 46.49 18.51
C ASP A 889 6.86 45.82 18.49
N ALA A 890 6.89 44.48 18.42
CA ALA A 890 8.09 43.65 18.39
C ALA A 890 8.04 42.65 17.22
N ILE A 891 9.17 42.01 16.92
CA ILE A 891 9.21 40.86 16.02
C ILE A 891 8.34 39.74 16.59
N SER A 892 7.73 38.95 15.70
CA SER A 892 6.68 37.99 16.11
C SER A 892 6.95 36.59 15.64
N GLU A 893 6.69 35.59 16.48
CA GLU A 893 6.73 34.18 16.15
C GLU A 893 5.47 33.78 15.35
N HIS A 894 5.57 32.65 14.63
CA HIS A 894 4.49 32.15 13.73
C HIS A 894 3.29 31.59 14.49
#